data_8b68ab747057cd877b14abb09b44e306
#
_entry.id   8b68ab747057cd877b14abb09b44e306
#
_cell.length_a   1.000
_cell.length_b   1.000
_cell.length_c   1.000
_cell.angle_alpha   90.00
_cell.angle_beta   90.00
_cell.angle_gamma   90.00
#
_symmetry.space_group_name_H-M   'P 1'
#
loop_
_entity.id
_entity.type
_entity.pdbx_description
1 polymer ?
#
loop_
_entity_poly.entity_id
_entity_poly.type
_entity_poly.pdbx_seq_one_letter_code
_entity_poly.pdbx_strand_id
1 'polypeptide(L)'
;MITQYKKCLAFAAMACAALSPAGAVEWSLTVEKNGATNVVTAAGNPFAIDVSLAEIGGGWSGRIVNREKGAIMLGFEVKADPQEVVEGKSALYLPHVYGRRIRNWPVHSVTQPGVQMWRETENGVFVPAMSKWDVSTGSRPAPLPYPSKLATMQWATLNDGEKGFYLASEDPLAGAKDIQVVYDSNAKRVTMGFNFPMFLPEGETFSVPRVVMKEYAGTWRTAAKMYRRWWDSCRKVVHLPASAKDFTGFFMVILKQQNGEIAWPYTEFDSLGDAALAHGFRHVEFHGWGVGGHDTLYPEYDPDPAMGGRTALVAGIKRLQARGLHVSVYSNGQLQHQGGTKWYDEKGYKCAVTKRDGKTMSEHWVKFKNHPGMTFDVACPSAPDWRAQMLKICLDAQELGFQGFFYDQIGKQWPSPCFDARHGHRPGAFVFTHDRETMLLDVIGEMQKTDPEFVLWSEAFNDTILDSVGFYQGLFYVTDAGYNVANRFVEGVSCDMFPEMTFYTFPELIMTDRNNTSLCTRTRANGCAVANLRVDFEVRYRADRDYVERGAAPAPDAYAKIRSKPSEISLMKAETWRANRDYLRCVSDFRRKHGAILLAGMFKADEGFSVKGGKKIIANRWDGKNGETGILVWNADDTSAKVSVAFGGKFVLASEPERGEVDADELIPANTLRLYKFHSVQET
;
A
#
# COMPACT_ATOMS: atom_id res chain seq x y z
N MET A 1 11.80 -0.77 23.32
CA MET A 1 11.98 -0.65 21.84
C MET A 1 13.39 -0.21 21.45
N ILE A 2 13.91 0.91 21.96
CA ILE A 2 15.31 1.39 21.71
C ILE A 2 16.38 0.31 21.99
N THR A 3 16.17 -0.57 22.93
CA THR A 3 17.10 -1.66 23.30
C THR A 3 17.14 -2.80 22.28
N GLN A 4 16.07 -3.01 21.53
CA GLN A 4 16.00 -4.07 20.51
C GLN A 4 16.70 -3.63 19.22
N TYR A 5 16.58 -2.33 18.86
CA TYR A 5 17.33 -1.75 17.73
C TYR A 5 18.85 -1.75 17.95
N LYS A 6 19.30 -1.51 19.18
CA LYS A 6 20.73 -1.61 19.51
C LYS A 6 21.31 -3.01 19.34
N LYS A 7 20.49 -4.07 19.48
CA LYS A 7 20.92 -5.45 19.23
C LYS A 7 21.13 -5.75 17.74
N CYS A 8 20.29 -5.21 16.85
CA CYS A 8 20.48 -5.37 15.40
C CYS A 8 21.74 -4.67 14.88
N LEU A 9 22.07 -3.49 15.43
CA LEU A 9 23.32 -2.78 15.09
C LEU A 9 24.58 -3.47 15.62
N ALA A 10 24.49 -4.21 16.74
CA ALA A 10 25.63 -4.92 17.32
C ALA A 10 25.98 -6.25 16.59
N PHE A 11 25.01 -6.86 15.91
CA PHE A 11 25.26 -8.09 15.13
C PHE A 11 26.01 -7.84 13.81
N ALA A 12 26.02 -6.62 13.29
CA ALA A 12 26.75 -6.25 12.08
C ALA A 12 28.27 -6.10 12.29
N ALA A 13 28.77 -6.21 13.53
CA ALA A 13 30.17 -5.91 13.86
C ALA A 13 31.06 -7.14 14.12
N MET A 14 30.55 -8.39 14.06
CA MET A 14 31.34 -9.58 14.34
C MET A 14 31.11 -10.67 13.29
N ALA A 15 31.91 -10.68 12.23
CA ALA A 15 32.42 -11.86 11.54
C ALA A 15 33.32 -11.44 10.35
N CYS A 16 34.61 -11.25 10.61
CA CYS A 16 35.61 -11.32 9.55
C CYS A 16 36.07 -12.78 9.43
N ALA A 17 35.63 -13.48 8.38
CA ALA A 17 36.29 -14.69 7.89
C ALA A 17 36.22 -14.69 6.37
N ALA A 18 37.38 -14.86 5.74
CA ALA A 18 37.59 -14.83 4.32
C ALA A 18 36.72 -15.83 3.56
N LEU A 19 36.02 -15.38 2.52
CA LEU A 19 35.41 -16.23 1.51
C LEU A 19 35.65 -15.63 0.11
N SER A 20 35.75 -16.51 -0.84
CA SER A 20 36.09 -16.35 -2.26
C SER A 20 35.36 -15.23 -3.01
N PRO A 21 35.89 -14.74 -4.14
CA PRO A 21 35.30 -13.63 -4.87
C PRO A 21 33.96 -14.02 -5.48
N ALA A 22 32.87 -13.65 -4.84
CA ALA A 22 31.60 -13.50 -5.51
C ALA A 22 31.71 -12.30 -6.47
N GLY A 23 31.04 -12.35 -7.63
CA GLY A 23 31.14 -11.39 -8.71
C GLY A 23 31.17 -9.92 -8.26
N ALA A 24 31.94 -9.12 -8.96
CA ALA A 24 32.15 -7.73 -8.62
C ALA A 24 30.81 -6.96 -8.68
N VAL A 25 30.40 -6.39 -7.55
CA VAL A 25 29.27 -5.46 -7.51
C VAL A 25 29.73 -4.14 -8.12
N GLU A 26 29.02 -3.71 -9.13
CA GLU A 26 29.24 -2.36 -9.71
C GLU A 26 28.57 -1.31 -8.83
N TRP A 27 29.29 -0.23 -8.56
CA TRP A 27 28.73 0.93 -7.93
C TRP A 27 29.04 2.20 -8.73
N SER A 28 28.13 3.15 -8.65
CA SER A 28 28.32 4.49 -9.16
C SER A 28 27.82 5.54 -8.16
N LEU A 29 28.38 6.72 -8.23
CA LEU A 29 28.00 7.85 -7.40
C LEU A 29 27.62 9.01 -8.31
N THR A 30 26.37 9.45 -8.24
CA THR A 30 25.93 10.68 -8.88
C THR A 30 26.11 11.84 -7.91
N VAL A 31 26.96 12.80 -8.27
CA VAL A 31 27.29 13.98 -7.45
C VAL A 31 26.66 15.21 -8.08
N GLU A 32 25.82 15.92 -7.34
CA GLU A 32 25.31 17.24 -7.73
C GLU A 32 26.06 18.33 -6.94
N LYS A 33 26.83 19.14 -7.65
CA LYS A 33 27.59 20.25 -7.09
C LYS A 33 27.50 21.47 -8.00
N ASN A 34 27.14 22.63 -7.46
CA ASN A 34 27.04 23.91 -8.19
C ASN A 34 26.12 23.83 -9.43
N GLY A 35 25.02 23.04 -9.36
CA GLY A 35 24.09 22.90 -10.46
C GLY A 35 24.55 21.96 -11.60
N ALA A 36 25.73 21.35 -11.48
CA ALA A 36 26.23 20.33 -12.40
C ALA A 36 26.09 18.93 -11.77
N THR A 37 25.69 17.97 -12.59
CA THR A 37 25.58 16.57 -12.20
C THR A 37 26.71 15.76 -12.84
N ASN A 38 27.48 15.05 -12.02
CA ASN A 38 28.58 14.21 -12.46
C ASN A 38 28.36 12.77 -11.98
N VAL A 39 28.74 11.79 -12.80
CA VAL A 39 28.72 10.37 -12.42
C VAL A 39 30.15 9.91 -12.20
N VAL A 40 30.38 9.29 -11.05
CA VAL A 40 31.66 8.78 -10.59
C VAL A 40 31.54 7.27 -10.38
N THR A 41 32.58 6.55 -10.74
CA THR A 41 32.66 5.09 -10.52
C THR A 41 33.94 4.75 -9.76
N ALA A 42 34.12 3.48 -9.44
CA ALA A 42 35.35 2.99 -8.81
C ALA A 42 36.62 3.28 -9.64
N ALA A 43 36.50 3.44 -10.97
CA ALA A 43 37.63 3.69 -11.86
C ALA A 43 38.13 5.17 -11.84
N GLY A 44 37.32 6.11 -11.36
CA GLY A 44 37.72 7.52 -11.28
C GLY A 44 36.78 8.37 -10.44
N ASN A 45 37.30 8.98 -9.39
CA ASN A 45 36.60 9.90 -8.52
C ASN A 45 37.33 11.22 -8.42
N PRO A 46 36.89 12.27 -9.14
CA PRO A 46 37.51 13.60 -9.09
C PRO A 46 37.12 14.42 -7.85
N PHE A 47 36.16 13.90 -7.03
CA PHE A 47 35.69 14.59 -5.83
C PHE A 47 36.39 14.04 -4.58
N ALA A 48 36.49 14.88 -3.56
CA ALA A 48 36.97 14.47 -2.24
C ALA A 48 35.84 13.73 -1.48
N ILE A 49 35.44 12.55 -1.98
CA ILE A 49 34.42 11.68 -1.41
C ILE A 49 35.03 10.30 -1.26
N ASP A 50 35.11 9.81 -0.01
CA ASP A 50 35.56 8.45 0.25
C ASP A 50 34.39 7.49 0.12
N VAL A 51 34.57 6.45 -0.68
CA VAL A 51 33.60 5.33 -0.81
C VAL A 51 34.29 4.05 -0.41
N SER A 52 33.70 3.35 0.55
CA SER A 52 34.11 2.00 0.93
C SER A 52 32.91 1.07 0.87
N LEU A 53 33.03 -0.04 0.17
CA LEU A 53 32.02 -1.09 0.08
C LEU A 53 32.70 -2.44 0.31
N ALA A 54 32.13 -3.25 1.17
CA ALA A 54 32.64 -4.58 1.50
C ALA A 54 31.51 -5.60 1.55
N GLU A 55 31.80 -6.81 1.14
CA GLU A 55 30.90 -7.94 1.32
C GLU A 55 30.96 -8.42 2.77
N ILE A 56 29.80 -8.50 3.42
CA ILE A 56 29.65 -8.95 4.81
C ILE A 56 28.46 -9.91 4.91
N GLY A 57 28.76 -11.19 5.20
CA GLY A 57 27.73 -12.20 5.42
C GLY A 57 26.80 -12.44 4.23
N GLY A 58 27.35 -12.45 3.00
CA GLY A 58 26.61 -12.64 1.75
C GLY A 58 25.74 -11.42 1.33
N GLY A 59 26.10 -10.24 1.79
CA GLY A 59 25.54 -8.96 1.36
C GLY A 59 26.59 -7.86 1.40
N TRP A 60 26.30 -6.74 0.78
CA TRP A 60 27.20 -5.59 0.65
C TRP A 60 26.80 -4.49 1.61
N SER A 61 27.76 -3.93 2.33
CA SER A 61 27.62 -2.76 3.20
C SER A 61 28.81 -1.85 3.06
N GLY A 62 28.66 -0.59 3.41
CA GLY A 62 29.76 0.35 3.27
C GLY A 62 29.52 1.71 3.88
N ARG A 63 30.40 2.65 3.53
CA ARG A 63 30.35 4.04 3.98
C ARG A 63 30.70 4.97 2.85
N ILE A 64 30.03 6.12 2.84
CA ILE A 64 30.33 7.24 1.97
C ILE A 64 30.62 8.43 2.87
N VAL A 65 31.79 9.01 2.75
CA VAL A 65 32.24 10.16 3.56
C VAL A 65 32.42 11.36 2.65
N ASN A 66 31.76 12.45 2.96
CA ASN A 66 31.96 13.70 2.26
C ASN A 66 33.21 14.44 2.81
N ARG A 67 34.29 14.50 2.02
CA ARG A 67 35.49 15.31 2.31
C ARG A 67 35.50 16.61 1.50
N GLU A 68 34.48 16.82 0.66
CA GLU A 68 34.32 18.06 -0.07
C GLU A 68 34.00 19.21 0.87
N LYS A 69 34.47 20.42 0.51
CA LYS A 69 34.09 21.61 1.23
C LYS A 69 32.59 21.91 1.01
N GLY A 70 31.86 21.91 2.11
CA GLY A 70 30.42 22.13 2.14
C GLY A 70 29.58 20.84 1.91
N ALA A 71 28.27 21.01 1.91
CA ALA A 71 27.34 19.93 1.72
C ALA A 71 27.12 19.60 0.24
N ILE A 72 26.94 18.30 -0.05
CA ILE A 72 26.69 17.78 -1.39
C ILE A 72 25.45 16.91 -1.43
N MET A 73 24.77 16.93 -2.58
CA MET A 73 23.69 16.01 -2.87
C MET A 73 24.26 14.81 -3.64
N LEU A 74 23.95 13.61 -3.18
CA LEU A 74 24.48 12.38 -3.74
C LEU A 74 23.36 11.40 -4.06
N GLY A 75 23.61 10.54 -5.06
CA GLY A 75 22.88 9.29 -5.26
C GLY A 75 23.89 8.18 -5.40
N PHE A 76 23.92 7.28 -4.44
CA PHE A 76 24.79 6.10 -4.47
C PHE A 76 24.04 4.91 -5.03
N GLU A 77 24.52 4.39 -6.14
CA GLU A 77 23.92 3.28 -6.86
C GLU A 77 24.76 2.02 -6.69
N VAL A 78 24.11 0.91 -6.33
CA VAL A 78 24.73 -0.41 -6.24
C VAL A 78 23.92 -1.35 -7.13
N LYS A 79 24.56 -1.99 -8.09
CA LYS A 79 23.94 -2.86 -9.08
C LYS A 79 24.50 -4.27 -9.04
N ALA A 80 23.62 -5.24 -9.29
CA ALA A 80 24.00 -6.61 -9.57
C ALA A 80 24.50 -6.76 -11.00
N ASP A 81 25.26 -7.80 -11.26
CA ASP A 81 25.54 -8.25 -12.62
C ASP A 81 24.24 -8.51 -13.39
N PRO A 82 24.18 -8.24 -14.70
CA PRO A 82 23.01 -8.47 -15.52
C PRO A 82 22.59 -9.95 -15.52
N GLN A 83 21.33 -10.21 -15.11
CA GLN A 83 20.74 -11.55 -15.05
C GLN A 83 20.08 -11.92 -16.37
N GLU A 84 20.24 -13.15 -16.82
CA GLU A 84 19.64 -13.66 -18.05
C GLU A 84 18.10 -13.82 -17.91
N VAL A 85 17.37 -13.41 -18.93
CA VAL A 85 15.94 -13.61 -19.06
C VAL A 85 15.66 -14.78 -19.99
N VAL A 86 15.12 -15.88 -19.44
CA VAL A 86 14.65 -17.02 -20.21
C VAL A 86 13.23 -16.74 -20.69
N GLU A 87 13.08 -16.50 -22.00
CA GLU A 87 11.79 -16.16 -22.60
C GLU A 87 10.74 -17.26 -22.35
N GLY A 88 9.53 -16.83 -21.98
CA GLY A 88 8.42 -17.73 -21.63
C GLY A 88 8.52 -18.39 -20.25
N LYS A 89 9.65 -18.27 -19.53
CA LYS A 89 9.82 -18.78 -18.18
C LYS A 89 10.07 -17.71 -17.13
N SER A 90 11.02 -16.79 -17.40
CA SER A 90 11.40 -15.77 -16.42
C SER A 90 10.31 -14.75 -16.19
N ALA A 91 10.04 -14.43 -14.92
CA ALA A 91 9.22 -13.33 -14.50
C ALA A 91 9.96 -12.46 -13.46
N LEU A 92 9.79 -11.15 -13.58
CA LEU A 92 10.29 -10.18 -12.61
C LEU A 92 9.16 -9.81 -11.64
N TYR A 93 9.42 -9.94 -10.36
CA TYR A 93 8.51 -9.59 -9.28
C TYR A 93 9.00 -8.33 -8.58
N LEU A 94 8.18 -7.29 -8.59
CA LEU A 94 8.48 -5.97 -8.01
C LEU A 94 7.45 -5.59 -6.96
N PRO A 95 7.85 -4.95 -5.85
CA PRO A 95 6.93 -4.47 -4.80
C PRO A 95 6.21 -3.18 -5.22
N HIS A 96 6.00 -2.97 -6.51
CA HIS A 96 5.38 -1.78 -7.08
C HIS A 96 3.87 -1.83 -6.94
N VAL A 97 3.27 -0.81 -6.32
CA VAL A 97 1.83 -0.71 -6.05
C VAL A 97 1.28 -2.07 -5.58
N TYR A 98 1.83 -2.57 -4.47
CA TYR A 98 1.44 -3.82 -3.76
C TYR A 98 1.76 -5.14 -4.48
N GLY A 99 2.63 -5.11 -5.46
CA GLY A 99 3.12 -6.27 -6.18
C GLY A 99 2.77 -6.25 -7.66
N ARG A 100 3.81 -6.41 -8.47
CA ARG A 100 3.75 -6.56 -9.92
C ARG A 100 4.53 -7.77 -10.35
N ARG A 101 4.00 -8.43 -11.37
CA ARG A 101 4.71 -9.50 -12.08
C ARG A 101 4.85 -9.11 -13.53
N ILE A 102 6.10 -9.04 -14.01
CA ILE A 102 6.43 -8.74 -15.40
C ILE A 102 6.89 -10.03 -16.08
N ARG A 103 6.29 -10.37 -17.20
CA ARG A 103 6.54 -11.56 -18.00
C ARG A 103 6.29 -11.24 -19.49
N ASN A 104 6.52 -12.20 -20.39
CA ASN A 104 6.37 -12.01 -21.83
C ASN A 104 7.25 -10.89 -22.38
N TRP A 105 8.56 -11.02 -22.17
CA TRP A 105 9.57 -10.13 -22.68
C TRP A 105 9.61 -10.08 -24.23
N PRO A 106 9.86 -8.93 -24.87
CA PRO A 106 10.23 -7.64 -24.32
C PRO A 106 9.04 -6.91 -23.67
N VAL A 107 9.37 -6.17 -22.64
CA VAL A 107 8.37 -5.34 -21.93
C VAL A 107 8.14 -4.09 -22.76
N HIS A 108 7.03 -4.04 -23.47
CA HIS A 108 6.56 -2.79 -24.05
C HIS A 108 6.04 -1.87 -22.97
N SER A 109 6.09 -0.54 -23.20
CA SER A 109 5.57 0.44 -22.27
C SER A 109 4.11 0.13 -21.93
N VAL A 110 3.83 -0.22 -20.68
CA VAL A 110 2.45 -0.33 -20.20
C VAL A 110 1.99 1.08 -19.86
N THR A 111 1.28 1.69 -20.77
CA THR A 111 0.62 2.97 -20.51
C THR A 111 -0.73 2.72 -19.87
N GLN A 112 -0.86 3.11 -18.61
CA GLN A 112 -2.17 3.49 -18.08
C GLN A 112 -2.35 4.99 -18.21
N PRO A 113 -3.59 5.50 -18.36
CA PRO A 113 -3.83 6.93 -18.22
C PRO A 113 -3.25 7.43 -16.89
N GLY A 114 -2.12 8.13 -16.98
CA GLY A 114 -1.42 8.72 -15.83
C GLY A 114 -0.28 7.93 -15.20
N VAL A 115 0.02 6.69 -15.63
CA VAL A 115 1.15 5.91 -15.09
C VAL A 115 1.85 5.14 -16.20
N GLN A 116 2.99 5.64 -16.63
CA GLN A 116 3.87 4.93 -17.54
C GLN A 116 4.88 4.12 -16.71
N MET A 117 4.83 2.79 -16.78
CA MET A 117 5.72 1.93 -15.99
C MET A 117 7.12 1.79 -16.57
N TRP A 118 7.25 1.82 -17.88
CA TRP A 118 8.52 1.61 -18.57
C TRP A 118 8.69 2.62 -19.71
N ARG A 119 9.91 3.08 -19.89
CA ARG A 119 10.32 3.92 -21.01
C ARG A 119 11.44 3.22 -21.76
N GLU A 120 11.30 3.10 -23.07
CA GLU A 120 12.37 2.67 -23.95
C GLU A 120 13.38 3.81 -24.15
N THR A 121 14.66 3.49 -24.07
CA THR A 121 15.76 4.38 -24.44
C THR A 121 16.24 4.07 -25.85
N GLU A 122 17.08 4.93 -26.42
CA GLU A 122 17.52 4.84 -27.83
C GLU A 122 18.16 3.50 -28.26
N ASN A 123 18.54 2.64 -27.30
CA ASN A 123 19.22 1.36 -27.59
C ASN A 123 18.42 0.12 -27.18
N GLY A 124 17.08 0.20 -27.14
CA GLY A 124 16.25 -0.93 -26.73
C GLY A 124 16.33 -1.25 -25.23
N VAL A 125 16.82 -0.31 -24.43
CA VAL A 125 16.89 -0.45 -22.98
C VAL A 125 15.60 0.12 -22.36
N PHE A 126 14.93 -0.69 -21.56
CA PHE A 126 13.73 -0.30 -20.84
C PHE A 126 14.07 0.04 -19.40
N VAL A 127 13.72 1.27 -19.01
CA VAL A 127 13.87 1.76 -17.65
C VAL A 127 12.51 2.14 -17.09
N PRO A 128 12.26 1.98 -15.79
CA PRO A 128 11.03 2.44 -15.18
C PRO A 128 10.85 3.94 -15.41
N ALA A 129 9.72 4.32 -16.01
CA ALA A 129 9.39 5.70 -16.35
C ALA A 129 8.48 6.33 -15.30
N MET A 130 8.67 5.96 -14.04
CA MET A 130 7.82 6.40 -12.97
C MET A 130 8.27 7.73 -12.40
N SER A 131 7.30 8.53 -12.05
CA SER A 131 7.32 9.84 -11.43
C SER A 131 8.69 10.53 -11.25
N LYS A 132 8.76 11.77 -11.66
CA LYS A 132 9.91 12.64 -11.35
C LYS A 132 9.96 12.86 -9.85
N TRP A 133 11.06 12.47 -9.24
CA TRP A 133 11.33 12.76 -7.85
C TRP A 133 12.12 14.06 -7.76
N ASP A 134 11.56 15.03 -7.03
CA ASP A 134 12.26 16.29 -6.74
C ASP A 134 13.17 16.08 -5.53
N VAL A 135 14.44 15.86 -5.77
CA VAL A 135 15.43 15.56 -4.71
C VAL A 135 16.00 16.81 -4.07
N SER A 136 15.77 18.00 -4.60
CA SER A 136 16.19 19.27 -3.97
C SER A 136 15.67 20.48 -4.72
N THR A 137 15.90 20.52 -5.99
CA THR A 137 15.46 21.50 -6.98
C THR A 137 15.41 20.88 -8.36
N GLY A 138 15.91 19.65 -8.50
CA GLY A 138 15.98 18.89 -9.73
C GLY A 138 15.08 17.68 -9.70
N SER A 139 14.34 17.45 -10.77
CA SER A 139 13.56 16.23 -10.95
C SER A 139 14.48 15.08 -11.31
N ARG A 140 14.54 14.03 -10.50
CA ARG A 140 15.11 12.74 -10.91
C ARG A 140 14.02 11.81 -11.40
N PRO A 141 14.24 11.03 -12.46
CA PRO A 141 13.48 9.83 -12.67
C PRO A 141 13.84 8.86 -11.53
N ALA A 142 12.95 8.67 -10.58
CA ALA A 142 13.11 7.67 -9.54
C ALA A 142 12.29 6.44 -9.97
N PRO A 143 12.93 5.29 -10.19
CA PRO A 143 12.22 4.11 -10.68
C PRO A 143 11.15 3.64 -9.70
N LEU A 144 11.52 3.32 -8.46
CA LEU A 144 10.59 2.86 -7.42
C LEU A 144 11.05 3.39 -6.06
N PRO A 145 10.62 4.58 -5.64
CA PRO A 145 11.02 5.16 -4.36
C PRO A 145 10.42 4.40 -3.18
N TYR A 146 11.27 3.97 -2.27
CA TYR A 146 10.93 3.29 -1.03
C TYR A 146 11.33 4.15 0.18
N PRO A 147 10.55 4.15 1.26
CA PRO A 147 9.24 3.53 1.43
C PRO A 147 8.10 4.40 0.88
N SER A 148 7.23 3.82 0.09
CA SER A 148 6.04 4.50 -0.44
C SER A 148 5.06 3.50 -1.07
N LYS A 149 3.92 3.99 -1.56
CA LYS A 149 3.04 3.17 -2.40
C LYS A 149 3.71 2.66 -3.69
N LEU A 150 4.76 3.32 -4.15
CA LEU A 150 5.46 2.94 -5.40
C LEU A 150 6.44 1.79 -5.17
N ALA A 151 7.07 1.73 -3.99
CA ALA A 151 7.81 0.55 -3.53
C ALA A 151 7.38 0.26 -2.09
N THR A 152 6.61 -0.78 -1.92
CA THR A 152 5.97 -1.13 -0.65
C THR A 152 6.84 -2.02 0.25
N MET A 153 7.89 -2.60 -0.31
CA MET A 153 8.87 -3.48 0.36
C MET A 153 10.26 -3.24 -0.25
N GLN A 154 11.31 -3.63 0.46
CA GLN A 154 12.70 -3.41 0.03
C GLN A 154 13.31 -4.61 -0.70
N TRP A 155 12.54 -5.32 -1.51
CA TRP A 155 13.05 -6.47 -2.26
C TRP A 155 12.40 -6.63 -3.63
N ALA A 156 13.13 -7.29 -4.51
CA ALA A 156 12.67 -7.71 -5.83
C ALA A 156 13.30 -9.04 -6.21
N THR A 157 12.77 -9.72 -7.19
CA THR A 157 13.37 -10.96 -7.71
C THR A 157 13.04 -11.20 -9.17
N LEU A 158 14.03 -11.66 -9.92
CA LEU A 158 13.84 -12.32 -11.20
C LEU A 158 13.81 -13.84 -10.94
N ASN A 159 12.81 -14.55 -11.45
CA ASN A 159 12.64 -15.99 -11.19
C ASN A 159 12.07 -16.72 -12.41
N ASP A 160 12.56 -17.92 -12.70
CA ASP A 160 12.13 -18.76 -13.85
C ASP A 160 11.22 -19.93 -13.45
N GLY A 161 10.83 -19.99 -12.16
CA GLY A 161 10.02 -21.05 -11.59
C GLY A 161 10.82 -22.12 -10.84
N GLU A 162 12.12 -22.26 -11.12
CA GLU A 162 13.02 -23.25 -10.50
C GLU A 162 14.16 -22.60 -9.73
N LYS A 163 14.63 -21.45 -10.21
CA LYS A 163 15.69 -20.64 -9.58
C LYS A 163 15.44 -19.17 -9.82
N GLY A 164 16.08 -18.32 -9.07
CA GLY A 164 15.97 -16.89 -9.23
C GLY A 164 17.14 -16.13 -8.68
N PHE A 165 17.09 -14.82 -8.91
CA PHE A 165 18.03 -13.86 -8.35
C PHE A 165 17.30 -12.90 -7.40
N TYR A 166 17.73 -12.86 -6.15
CA TYR A 166 17.17 -12.07 -5.08
C TYR A 166 17.95 -10.77 -4.88
N LEU A 167 17.22 -9.65 -4.90
CA LEU A 167 17.71 -8.33 -4.54
C LEU A 167 16.96 -7.85 -3.30
N ALA A 168 17.64 -7.45 -2.24
CA ALA A 168 17.01 -6.80 -1.09
C ALA A 168 17.95 -5.80 -0.41
N SER A 169 17.34 -4.74 0.18
CA SER A 169 18.04 -3.90 1.15
C SER A 169 17.55 -4.29 2.54
N GLU A 170 18.45 -4.84 3.36
CA GLU A 170 18.16 -5.20 4.75
C GLU A 170 18.43 -3.99 5.66
N ASP A 171 17.56 -2.99 5.55
CA ASP A 171 17.65 -1.72 6.26
C ASP A 171 16.53 -1.58 7.30
N PRO A 172 16.82 -1.81 8.59
CA PRO A 172 15.79 -1.71 9.63
C PRO A 172 15.30 -0.29 9.87
N LEU A 173 16.06 0.75 9.45
CA LEU A 173 15.64 2.14 9.53
C LEU A 173 14.82 2.58 8.31
N ALA A 174 14.66 1.70 7.31
CA ALA A 174 13.87 1.98 6.12
C ALA A 174 14.21 3.33 5.45
N GLY A 175 15.50 3.67 5.41
CA GLY A 175 15.99 4.89 4.81
C GLY A 175 15.61 5.02 3.33
N ALA A 176 15.63 6.25 2.83
CA ALA A 176 15.29 6.56 1.44
C ALA A 176 16.16 5.80 0.45
N LYS A 177 15.51 5.11 -0.49
CA LYS A 177 16.16 4.40 -1.60
C LYS A 177 15.22 4.22 -2.77
N ASP A 178 15.77 3.94 -3.93
CA ASP A 178 15.01 3.55 -5.12
C ASP A 178 15.39 2.14 -5.52
N ILE A 179 14.41 1.29 -5.78
CA ILE A 179 14.64 0.03 -6.48
C ILE A 179 14.81 0.35 -7.96
N GLN A 180 15.95 -0.02 -8.52
CA GLN A 180 16.27 0.18 -9.92
C GLN A 180 16.18 -1.12 -10.68
N VAL A 181 15.58 -1.08 -11.86
CA VAL A 181 15.52 -2.20 -12.78
C VAL A 181 15.72 -1.69 -14.19
N VAL A 182 16.64 -2.31 -14.91
CA VAL A 182 16.94 -2.04 -16.31
C VAL A 182 16.84 -3.34 -17.08
N TYR A 183 16.04 -3.36 -18.15
CA TYR A 183 15.95 -4.49 -19.08
C TYR A 183 16.58 -4.10 -20.40
N ASP A 184 17.60 -4.86 -20.82
CA ASP A 184 18.20 -4.79 -22.14
C ASP A 184 17.56 -5.85 -23.04
N SER A 185 16.75 -5.42 -23.99
CA SER A 185 16.04 -6.31 -24.91
C SER A 185 16.95 -6.98 -25.93
N ASN A 186 18.09 -6.36 -26.27
CA ASN A 186 19.06 -6.90 -27.21
C ASN A 186 19.88 -8.02 -26.55
N ALA A 187 20.33 -7.78 -25.34
CA ALA A 187 21.07 -8.77 -24.56
C ALA A 187 20.15 -9.78 -23.83
N LYS A 188 18.83 -9.53 -23.78
CA LYS A 188 17.86 -10.30 -22.98
C LYS A 188 18.28 -10.44 -21.51
N ARG A 189 18.68 -9.34 -20.91
CA ARG A 189 19.19 -9.30 -19.53
C ARG A 189 18.51 -8.23 -18.69
N VAL A 190 18.32 -8.52 -17.42
CA VAL A 190 17.84 -7.60 -16.40
C VAL A 190 18.96 -7.26 -15.44
N THR A 191 19.22 -5.97 -15.25
CA THR A 191 20.07 -5.46 -14.18
C THR A 191 19.16 -4.90 -13.08
N MET A 192 19.39 -5.33 -11.83
CA MET A 192 18.67 -4.85 -10.66
C MET A 192 19.64 -4.23 -9.66
N GLY A 193 19.17 -3.21 -8.93
CA GLY A 193 19.98 -2.53 -7.94
C GLY A 193 19.18 -1.60 -7.03
N PHE A 194 19.91 -0.89 -6.18
CA PHE A 194 19.39 0.20 -5.37
C PHE A 194 20.14 1.49 -5.65
N ASN A 195 19.43 2.61 -5.62
CA ASN A 195 20.02 3.94 -5.50
C ASN A 195 19.64 4.51 -4.13
N PHE A 196 20.62 5.02 -3.40
CA PHE A 196 20.47 5.65 -2.10
C PHE A 196 20.70 7.17 -2.27
N PRO A 197 19.60 7.97 -2.30
CA PRO A 197 19.73 9.42 -2.34
C PRO A 197 20.09 9.95 -0.96
N MET A 198 20.98 10.93 -0.90
CA MET A 198 21.36 11.55 0.34
C MET A 198 21.84 12.99 0.15
N PHE A 199 21.60 13.83 1.15
CA PHE A 199 22.25 15.12 1.30
C PHE A 199 23.28 14.98 2.42
N LEU A 200 24.56 15.14 2.09
CA LEU A 200 25.66 14.83 2.98
C LEU A 200 26.51 16.09 3.27
N PRO A 201 26.43 16.67 4.47
CA PRO A 201 27.28 17.76 4.90
C PRO A 201 28.76 17.39 4.88
N GLU A 202 29.63 18.42 4.89
CA GLU A 202 31.08 18.26 5.01
C GLU A 202 31.45 17.44 6.25
N GLY A 203 32.32 16.46 6.11
CA GLY A 203 32.81 15.57 7.17
C GLY A 203 31.84 14.49 7.58
N GLU A 204 30.55 14.53 7.14
CA GLU A 204 29.54 13.55 7.50
C GLU A 204 29.70 12.24 6.73
N THR A 205 29.17 11.18 7.35
CA THR A 205 29.22 9.82 6.81
C THR A 205 27.80 9.28 6.61
N PHE A 206 27.55 8.73 5.44
CA PHE A 206 26.38 7.89 5.18
C PHE A 206 26.78 6.41 5.28
N SER A 207 26.07 5.65 6.11
CA SER A 207 26.23 4.21 6.19
C SER A 207 25.32 3.55 5.16
N VAL A 208 25.90 2.86 4.18
CA VAL A 208 25.16 2.12 3.16
C VAL A 208 24.51 0.91 3.86
N PRO A 209 23.18 0.78 3.84
CA PRO A 209 22.50 -0.37 4.40
C PRO A 209 22.96 -1.66 3.72
N ARG A 210 22.76 -2.79 4.40
CA ARG A 210 23.13 -4.10 3.83
C ARG A 210 22.28 -4.39 2.60
N VAL A 211 22.92 -4.55 1.45
CA VAL A 211 22.29 -4.93 0.16
C VAL A 211 22.64 -6.40 -0.10
N VAL A 212 21.61 -7.23 -0.21
CA VAL A 212 21.74 -8.66 -0.54
C VAL A 212 21.43 -8.88 -2.00
N MET A 213 22.37 -9.45 -2.71
CA MET A 213 22.27 -9.81 -4.13
C MET A 213 22.75 -11.24 -4.29
N LYS A 214 21.85 -12.20 -4.54
CA LYS A 214 22.23 -13.61 -4.64
C LYS A 214 21.24 -14.45 -5.43
N GLU A 215 21.77 -15.49 -6.04
CA GLU A 215 20.98 -16.57 -6.60
C GLU A 215 20.33 -17.43 -5.49
N TYR A 216 19.20 -18.05 -5.83
CA TYR A 216 18.51 -19.00 -4.97
C TYR A 216 17.79 -20.08 -5.79
N ALA A 217 17.60 -21.25 -5.19
CA ALA A 217 16.77 -22.31 -5.76
C ALA A 217 15.31 -22.15 -5.33
N GLY A 218 14.40 -22.57 -6.21
CA GLY A 218 12.96 -22.51 -5.98
C GLY A 218 12.27 -21.33 -6.65
N THR A 219 11.05 -21.05 -6.22
CA THR A 219 10.18 -20.04 -6.84
C THR A 219 10.35 -18.67 -6.16
N TRP A 220 9.71 -17.66 -6.69
CA TRP A 220 9.63 -16.31 -6.10
C TRP A 220 9.23 -16.32 -4.61
N ARG A 221 8.48 -17.33 -4.15
CA ARG A 221 8.11 -17.52 -2.73
C ARG A 221 9.31 -17.75 -1.82
N THR A 222 10.38 -18.34 -2.34
CA THR A 222 11.65 -18.47 -1.57
C THR A 222 12.22 -17.08 -1.26
N ALA A 223 12.24 -16.18 -2.24
CA ALA A 223 12.65 -14.79 -2.04
C ALA A 223 11.76 -14.06 -1.01
N ALA A 224 10.45 -14.21 -1.11
CA ALA A 224 9.51 -13.66 -0.12
C ALA A 224 9.77 -14.16 1.31
N LYS A 225 10.02 -15.49 1.46
CA LYS A 225 10.38 -16.08 2.76
C LYS A 225 11.74 -15.59 3.29
N MET A 226 12.70 -15.30 2.41
CA MET A 226 13.99 -14.71 2.79
C MET A 226 13.80 -13.30 3.32
N TYR A 227 13.04 -12.47 2.61
CA TYR A 227 12.72 -11.11 3.05
C TYR A 227 11.94 -11.10 4.36
N ARG A 228 10.89 -11.92 4.49
CA ARG A 228 10.10 -12.03 5.71
C ARG A 228 10.94 -12.44 6.93
N ARG A 229 11.83 -13.40 6.82
CA ARG A 229 12.74 -13.79 7.92
C ARG A 229 13.63 -12.64 8.38
N TRP A 230 14.15 -11.85 7.45
CA TRP A 230 14.89 -10.66 7.80
C TRP A 230 13.98 -9.64 8.52
N TRP A 231 12.82 -9.36 7.95
CA TRP A 231 11.87 -8.39 8.50
C TRP A 231 11.45 -8.77 9.93
N ASP A 232 11.12 -10.02 10.18
CA ASP A 232 10.78 -10.55 11.52
C ASP A 232 11.92 -10.44 12.53
N SER A 233 13.18 -10.36 12.07
CA SER A 233 14.33 -10.21 12.97
C SER A 233 14.43 -8.82 13.60
N CYS A 234 13.81 -7.80 12.99
CA CYS A 234 13.90 -6.42 13.44
C CYS A 234 12.55 -5.74 13.70
N ARG A 235 11.43 -6.32 13.24
CA ARG A 235 10.08 -5.74 13.31
C ARG A 235 9.05 -6.77 13.75
N LYS A 236 7.85 -6.27 14.13
CA LYS A 236 6.69 -7.10 14.45
C LYS A 236 5.45 -6.46 13.85
N VAL A 237 4.55 -7.29 13.33
CA VAL A 237 3.22 -6.82 12.93
C VAL A 237 2.47 -6.29 14.16
N VAL A 238 1.76 -5.19 14.00
CA VAL A 238 0.91 -4.60 15.04
C VAL A 238 -0.15 -5.63 15.50
N HIS A 239 -0.57 -5.53 16.76
CA HIS A 239 -1.71 -6.30 17.24
C HIS A 239 -2.97 -5.91 16.45
N LEU A 240 -3.64 -6.90 15.85
CA LEU A 240 -4.89 -6.71 15.14
C LEU A 240 -6.07 -6.87 16.10
N PRO A 241 -7.08 -5.98 16.06
CA PRO A 241 -8.26 -6.06 16.90
C PRO A 241 -9.08 -7.33 16.61
N ALA A 242 -9.92 -7.72 17.56
CA ALA A 242 -10.81 -8.87 17.38
C ALA A 242 -11.74 -8.70 16.17
N SER A 243 -12.13 -7.46 15.85
CA SER A 243 -12.93 -7.10 14.67
C SER A 243 -12.26 -7.45 13.34
N ALA A 244 -10.93 -7.61 13.31
CA ALA A 244 -10.18 -8.03 12.12
C ALA A 244 -10.61 -9.42 11.61
N LYS A 245 -11.06 -10.31 12.50
CA LYS A 245 -11.52 -11.66 12.16
C LYS A 245 -12.80 -11.68 11.33
N ASP A 246 -13.57 -10.59 11.38
CA ASP A 246 -14.85 -10.40 10.69
C ASP A 246 -14.76 -9.39 9.53
N PHE A 247 -13.58 -8.81 9.34
CA PHE A 247 -13.38 -7.73 8.39
C PHE A 247 -13.42 -8.23 6.94
N THR A 248 -14.51 -7.96 6.24
CA THR A 248 -14.69 -8.26 4.81
C THR A 248 -14.56 -7.02 3.92
N GLY A 249 -14.48 -5.85 4.52
CA GLY A 249 -14.40 -4.54 3.91
C GLY A 249 -15.01 -3.46 4.80
N PHE A 250 -15.02 -2.23 4.35
CA PHE A 250 -15.63 -1.14 5.09
C PHE A 250 -16.51 -0.25 4.22
N PHE A 251 -17.47 0.38 4.89
CA PHE A 251 -18.40 1.32 4.30
C PHE A 251 -17.94 2.72 4.64
N MET A 252 -17.30 3.38 3.68
CA MET A 252 -16.75 4.72 3.85
C MET A 252 -17.77 5.77 3.39
N VAL A 253 -18.00 6.78 4.22
CA VAL A 253 -18.98 7.82 3.96
C VAL A 253 -18.35 9.20 4.16
N ILE A 254 -18.49 10.06 3.15
CA ILE A 254 -18.17 11.49 3.28
C ILE A 254 -19.42 12.21 3.78
N LEU A 255 -19.40 12.64 5.05
CA LEU A 255 -20.54 13.29 5.71
C LEU A 255 -20.74 14.72 5.23
N LYS A 256 -19.65 15.47 5.13
CA LYS A 256 -19.62 16.86 4.64
C LYS A 256 -18.47 17.04 3.65
N GLN A 257 -18.73 17.76 2.59
CA GLN A 257 -17.78 17.98 1.50
C GLN A 257 -16.91 19.23 1.73
N GLN A 258 -15.83 19.36 0.93
CA GLN A 258 -14.92 20.50 0.92
C GLN A 258 -15.66 21.85 0.70
N ASN A 259 -16.71 21.87 -0.10
CA ASN A 259 -17.53 23.05 -0.38
C ASN A 259 -18.61 23.33 0.68
N GLY A 260 -18.61 22.59 1.79
CA GLY A 260 -19.57 22.74 2.90
C GLY A 260 -20.89 21.98 2.73
N GLU A 261 -21.11 21.27 1.62
CA GLU A 261 -22.33 20.48 1.43
C GLU A 261 -22.38 19.31 2.45
N ILE A 262 -23.43 19.29 3.27
CA ILE A 262 -23.70 18.19 4.22
C ILE A 262 -24.53 17.13 3.50
N ALA A 263 -23.93 15.95 3.33
CA ALA A 263 -24.61 14.79 2.77
C ALA A 263 -25.37 14.00 3.85
N TRP A 264 -24.78 13.78 5.00
CA TRP A 264 -25.38 13.07 6.14
C TRP A 264 -25.02 13.77 7.48
N PRO A 265 -26.01 14.37 8.14
CA PRO A 265 -25.82 14.84 9.51
C PRO A 265 -25.71 13.65 10.49
N TYR A 266 -25.14 13.87 11.68
CA TYR A 266 -24.92 12.80 12.68
C TYR A 266 -26.24 12.17 13.19
N THR A 267 -27.36 12.89 13.09
CA THR A 267 -28.67 12.37 13.42
C THR A 267 -29.16 11.25 12.51
N GLU A 268 -28.55 11.12 11.32
CA GLU A 268 -28.92 10.12 10.29
C GLU A 268 -27.98 8.88 10.26
N PHE A 269 -27.15 8.68 11.27
CA PHE A 269 -26.22 7.55 11.32
C PHE A 269 -26.91 6.18 11.29
N ASP A 270 -28.15 6.08 11.75
CA ASP A 270 -28.89 4.80 11.71
C ASP A 270 -29.10 4.32 10.28
N SER A 271 -29.45 5.21 9.35
CA SER A 271 -29.62 4.87 7.92
C SER A 271 -28.30 4.43 7.26
N LEU A 272 -27.17 5.04 7.69
CA LEU A 272 -25.85 4.60 7.22
C LEU A 272 -25.49 3.22 7.76
N GLY A 273 -25.87 2.91 9.02
CA GLY A 273 -25.72 1.60 9.60
C GLY A 273 -26.54 0.54 8.87
N ASP A 274 -27.81 0.85 8.50
CA ASP A 274 -28.65 -0.01 7.68
C ASP A 274 -28.00 -0.30 6.31
N ALA A 275 -27.51 0.74 5.68
CA ALA A 275 -26.83 0.61 4.38
C ALA A 275 -25.57 -0.25 4.48
N ALA A 276 -24.71 -0.04 5.48
CA ALA A 276 -23.49 -0.83 5.69
C ALA A 276 -23.83 -2.32 5.85
N LEU A 277 -24.81 -2.64 6.71
CA LEU A 277 -25.26 -4.02 6.95
C LEU A 277 -25.89 -4.65 5.69
N ALA A 278 -26.65 -3.87 4.92
CA ALA A 278 -27.23 -4.32 3.65
C ALA A 278 -26.17 -4.69 2.59
N HIS A 279 -24.99 -4.05 2.65
CA HIS A 279 -23.83 -4.39 1.82
C HIS A 279 -22.96 -5.51 2.39
N GLY A 280 -23.28 -6.01 3.59
CA GLY A 280 -22.50 -7.03 4.28
C GLY A 280 -21.30 -6.50 5.04
N PHE A 281 -21.18 -5.20 5.30
CA PHE A 281 -20.10 -4.61 6.07
C PHE A 281 -20.46 -4.48 7.55
N ARG A 282 -19.46 -4.63 8.39
CA ARG A 282 -19.52 -4.37 9.84
C ARG A 282 -18.57 -3.27 10.28
N HIS A 283 -17.88 -2.61 9.35
CA HIS A 283 -17.01 -1.48 9.60
C HIS A 283 -17.52 -0.28 8.81
N VAL A 284 -17.69 0.83 9.51
CA VAL A 284 -18.10 2.12 8.95
C VAL A 284 -17.03 3.13 9.25
N GLU A 285 -16.66 3.93 8.25
CA GLU A 285 -15.68 4.98 8.39
C GLU A 285 -16.22 6.32 7.92
N PHE A 286 -16.08 7.34 8.76
CA PHE A 286 -16.60 8.68 8.49
C PHE A 286 -15.50 9.64 8.09
N HIS A 287 -15.64 10.19 6.88
CA HIS A 287 -14.83 11.29 6.36
C HIS A 287 -15.61 12.59 6.42
N GLY A 288 -14.92 13.74 6.49
CA GLY A 288 -15.57 15.04 6.53
C GLY A 288 -16.51 15.23 7.73
N TRP A 289 -16.14 14.65 8.87
CA TRP A 289 -16.94 14.63 10.08
C TRP A 289 -16.83 15.89 10.95
N GLY A 290 -15.80 16.72 10.71
CA GLY A 290 -15.57 17.97 11.42
C GLY A 290 -16.16 19.20 10.72
N VAL A 291 -16.07 20.35 11.39
CA VAL A 291 -16.57 21.67 10.93
C VAL A 291 -16.13 21.98 9.50
N GLY A 292 -14.90 21.67 9.13
CA GLY A 292 -14.39 21.93 7.79
C GLY A 292 -14.99 21.08 6.69
N GLY A 293 -15.38 19.84 7.01
CA GLY A 293 -15.70 18.84 6.00
C GLY A 293 -14.46 18.13 5.46
N HIS A 294 -14.63 17.35 4.39
CA HIS A 294 -13.56 16.54 3.82
C HIS A 294 -12.61 17.37 2.95
N ASP A 295 -11.31 17.25 3.16
CA ASP A 295 -10.22 17.95 2.48
C ASP A 295 -10.24 19.47 2.67
N THR A 296 -10.45 19.88 3.91
CA THR A 296 -10.31 21.28 4.34
C THR A 296 -10.04 21.36 5.84
N LEU A 297 -9.54 22.49 6.32
CA LEU A 297 -9.25 22.83 7.72
C LEU A 297 -8.39 21.83 8.50
N TYR A 298 -7.57 21.06 7.80
CA TYR A 298 -6.65 20.14 8.48
C TYR A 298 -5.57 20.90 9.26
N PRO A 299 -5.18 20.44 10.45
CA PRO A 299 -5.64 19.27 11.22
C PRO A 299 -6.65 19.60 12.36
N GLU A 300 -7.62 20.46 12.15
CA GLU A 300 -8.67 20.76 13.12
C GLU A 300 -9.94 19.97 12.81
N TYR A 301 -10.43 19.19 13.81
CA TYR A 301 -11.52 18.22 13.64
C TYR A 301 -12.54 18.33 14.77
N ASP A 302 -13.14 19.50 14.95
CA ASP A 302 -14.22 19.68 15.91
C ASP A 302 -15.55 19.17 15.35
N PRO A 303 -16.40 18.49 16.18
CA PRO A 303 -17.75 18.08 15.76
C PRO A 303 -18.59 19.26 15.28
N ASP A 304 -19.14 19.19 14.06
CA ASP A 304 -19.84 20.28 13.40
C ASP A 304 -21.23 20.54 14.03
N PRO A 305 -21.50 21.73 14.59
CA PRO A 305 -22.82 22.09 15.08
C PRO A 305 -23.92 21.99 14.02
N ALA A 306 -23.61 22.28 12.72
CA ALA A 306 -24.55 22.18 11.64
C ALA A 306 -24.96 20.73 11.30
N MET A 307 -24.17 19.74 11.72
CA MET A 307 -24.49 18.32 11.60
C MET A 307 -25.13 17.74 12.89
N GLY A 308 -25.36 18.55 13.92
CA GLY A 308 -25.94 18.13 15.21
C GLY A 308 -24.99 18.23 16.39
N GLY A 309 -23.72 18.60 16.20
CA GLY A 309 -22.74 18.84 17.23
C GLY A 309 -22.28 17.56 17.96
N ARG A 310 -21.43 17.73 18.98
CA ARG A 310 -20.80 16.64 19.76
C ARG A 310 -21.83 15.63 20.31
N THR A 311 -22.95 16.11 20.85
CA THR A 311 -23.97 15.24 21.46
C THR A 311 -24.57 14.27 20.44
N ALA A 312 -24.96 14.76 19.27
CA ALA A 312 -25.54 13.92 18.22
C ALA A 312 -24.49 12.94 17.64
N LEU A 313 -23.25 13.38 17.47
CA LEU A 313 -22.15 12.54 16.99
C LEU A 313 -21.93 11.34 17.95
N VAL A 314 -21.70 11.61 19.25
CA VAL A 314 -21.47 10.56 20.26
C VAL A 314 -22.66 9.60 20.37
N ALA A 315 -23.89 10.14 20.36
CA ALA A 315 -25.09 9.30 20.40
C ALA A 315 -25.22 8.43 19.13
N GLY A 316 -24.90 8.96 17.96
CA GLY A 316 -24.90 8.22 16.71
C GLY A 316 -23.88 7.09 16.69
N ILE A 317 -22.64 7.35 17.11
CA ILE A 317 -21.60 6.32 17.24
C ILE A 317 -22.07 5.16 18.15
N LYS A 318 -22.60 5.49 19.34
CA LYS A 318 -23.12 4.47 20.28
C LYS A 318 -24.23 3.62 19.68
N ARG A 319 -25.15 4.21 18.91
CA ARG A 319 -26.22 3.44 18.24
C ARG A 319 -25.68 2.49 17.20
N LEU A 320 -24.68 2.90 16.41
CA LEU A 320 -24.01 2.04 15.43
C LEU A 320 -23.29 0.86 16.13
N GLN A 321 -22.54 1.16 17.20
CA GLN A 321 -21.84 0.15 18.00
C GLN A 321 -22.80 -0.87 18.66
N ALA A 322 -23.94 -0.40 19.16
CA ALA A 322 -24.99 -1.28 19.71
C ALA A 322 -25.58 -2.27 18.69
N ARG A 323 -25.41 -1.98 17.39
CA ARG A 323 -25.79 -2.85 16.26
C ARG A 323 -24.64 -3.77 15.79
N GLY A 324 -23.52 -3.78 16.50
CA GLY A 324 -22.34 -4.59 16.16
C GLY A 324 -21.49 -4.01 15.05
N LEU A 325 -21.60 -2.70 14.77
CA LEU A 325 -20.75 -2.01 13.82
C LEU A 325 -19.51 -1.45 14.51
N HIS A 326 -18.35 -1.65 13.92
CA HIS A 326 -17.11 -0.98 14.28
C HIS A 326 -17.08 0.38 13.58
N VAL A 327 -16.80 1.44 14.32
CA VAL A 327 -16.87 2.81 13.80
C VAL A 327 -15.50 3.47 13.90
N SER A 328 -14.95 3.82 12.74
CA SER A 328 -13.69 4.55 12.59
C SER A 328 -13.89 5.93 11.97
N VAL A 329 -12.86 6.76 12.04
CA VAL A 329 -12.92 8.13 11.57
C VAL A 329 -11.65 8.54 10.84
N TYR A 330 -11.83 9.39 9.84
CA TYR A 330 -10.79 9.93 8.97
C TYR A 330 -10.09 11.16 9.55
N SER A 331 -8.77 11.20 9.32
CA SER A 331 -7.99 12.43 9.32
C SER A 331 -6.97 12.42 8.19
N ASN A 332 -6.38 13.57 7.85
CA ASN A 332 -5.20 13.58 7.00
C ASN A 332 -3.94 13.44 7.86
N GLY A 333 -3.05 12.49 7.52
CA GLY A 333 -1.85 12.17 8.29
C GLY A 333 -0.63 13.04 7.95
N GLN A 334 -0.73 13.90 6.94
CA GLN A 334 0.41 14.70 6.50
C GLN A 334 0.09 16.11 6.00
N LEU A 335 -1.17 16.44 5.72
CA LEU A 335 -1.55 17.73 5.16
C LEU A 335 -2.09 18.68 6.23
N GLN A 336 -1.72 19.94 6.11
CA GLN A 336 -2.22 21.05 6.93
C GLN A 336 -2.69 22.18 6.01
N HIS A 337 -3.91 22.68 6.25
CA HIS A 337 -4.52 23.71 5.42
C HIS A 337 -3.82 25.06 5.61
N GLN A 338 -3.23 25.59 4.55
CA GLN A 338 -2.45 26.79 4.56
C GLN A 338 -3.33 28.03 4.86
N GLY A 339 -3.11 28.67 6.01
CA GLY A 339 -3.88 29.85 6.44
C GLY A 339 -5.37 29.58 6.72
N GLY A 340 -5.78 28.31 6.86
CA GLY A 340 -7.19 27.95 7.06
C GLY A 340 -7.59 27.65 8.50
N THR A 341 -6.62 27.49 9.42
CA THR A 341 -6.85 27.08 10.80
C THR A 341 -6.03 27.91 11.78
N LYS A 342 -6.52 28.04 13.01
CA LYS A 342 -5.78 28.68 14.10
C LYS A 342 -4.49 27.91 14.39
N TRP A 343 -4.56 26.57 14.34
CA TRP A 343 -3.39 25.72 14.55
C TRP A 343 -2.29 25.99 13.51
N TYR A 344 -2.67 26.16 12.23
CA TYR A 344 -1.71 26.51 11.17
C TYR A 344 -1.02 27.83 11.45
N ASP A 345 -1.80 28.86 11.81
CA ASP A 345 -1.27 30.22 12.04
C ASP A 345 -0.35 30.30 13.27
N GLU A 346 -0.58 29.48 14.29
CA GLU A 346 0.23 29.46 15.50
C GLU A 346 1.46 28.54 15.39
N LYS A 347 1.30 27.35 14.78
CA LYS A 347 2.27 26.26 14.80
C LYS A 347 2.53 25.63 13.45
N GLY A 348 1.48 25.39 12.67
CA GLY A 348 1.51 24.53 11.48
C GLY A 348 2.49 24.98 10.41
N TYR A 349 2.58 26.29 10.15
CA TYR A 349 3.52 26.83 9.17
C TYR A 349 5.00 26.50 9.48
N LYS A 350 5.32 26.21 10.76
CA LYS A 350 6.65 25.78 11.20
C LYS A 350 6.88 24.29 11.05
N CYS A 351 5.84 23.52 10.74
CA CYS A 351 5.91 22.06 10.63
C CYS A 351 6.06 21.57 9.18
N ALA A 352 5.94 22.46 8.19
CA ALA A 352 5.97 22.09 6.78
C ALA A 352 7.35 21.57 6.35
N VAL A 353 7.36 20.51 5.52
CA VAL A 353 8.59 20.08 4.83
C VAL A 353 9.14 21.25 4.03
N THR A 354 10.35 21.67 4.33
CA THR A 354 11.01 22.81 3.71
C THR A 354 12.03 22.33 2.68
N LYS A 355 11.89 22.81 1.45
CA LYS A 355 12.82 22.54 0.35
C LYS A 355 14.14 23.33 0.54
N ARG A 356 15.14 22.99 -0.25
CA ARG A 356 16.46 23.65 -0.19
C ARG A 356 16.41 25.16 -0.48
N ASP A 357 15.43 25.61 -1.29
CA ASP A 357 15.21 27.03 -1.62
C ASP A 357 14.40 27.79 -0.54
N GLY A 358 14.08 27.14 0.57
CA GLY A 358 13.31 27.70 1.68
C GLY A 358 11.80 27.66 1.50
N LYS A 359 11.30 27.20 0.34
CA LYS A 359 9.86 27.06 0.12
C LYS A 359 9.31 25.78 0.76
N THR A 360 8.05 25.82 1.15
CA THR A 360 7.35 24.64 1.66
C THR A 360 7.01 23.66 0.54
N MET A 361 6.87 22.38 0.89
CA MET A 361 6.25 21.38 0.03
C MET A 361 4.75 21.50 0.19
N SER A 362 4.03 21.76 -0.91
CA SER A 362 2.58 22.02 -0.85
C SER A 362 1.83 21.25 -1.94
N GLU A 363 0.56 20.95 -1.67
CA GLU A 363 -0.41 20.39 -2.60
C GLU A 363 -1.59 21.34 -2.76
N HIS A 364 -2.15 21.45 -3.98
CA HIS A 364 -3.34 22.25 -4.24
C HIS A 364 -4.44 21.39 -4.84
N TRP A 365 -5.63 21.38 -4.22
CA TRP A 365 -6.74 20.51 -4.61
C TRP A 365 -8.00 21.30 -4.93
N VAL A 366 -8.46 21.17 -6.16
CA VAL A 366 -9.73 21.71 -6.66
C VAL A 366 -10.69 20.54 -6.90
N LYS A 367 -11.64 20.34 -6.01
CA LYS A 367 -12.61 19.24 -6.09
C LYS A 367 -13.94 19.64 -6.74
N PHE A 368 -14.34 20.88 -6.62
CA PHE A 368 -15.66 21.35 -7.05
C PHE A 368 -15.55 22.50 -8.04
N LYS A 369 -16.50 22.54 -9.00
CA LYS A 369 -16.67 23.69 -9.89
C LYS A 369 -17.01 24.92 -9.04
N ASN A 370 -16.50 26.07 -9.43
CA ASN A 370 -16.74 27.34 -8.74
C ASN A 370 -16.29 27.39 -7.27
N HIS A 371 -15.37 26.51 -6.89
CA HIS A 371 -14.71 26.54 -5.59
C HIS A 371 -13.22 26.81 -5.80
N PRO A 372 -12.60 27.72 -5.04
CA PRO A 372 -11.21 28.12 -5.27
C PRO A 372 -10.18 26.98 -5.05
N GLY A 373 -10.61 25.87 -4.49
CA GLY A 373 -9.71 24.82 -4.04
C GLY A 373 -9.04 25.16 -2.72
N MET A 374 -8.24 24.23 -2.25
CA MET A 374 -7.50 24.35 -0.98
C MET A 374 -6.02 24.08 -1.21
N THR A 375 -5.18 24.88 -0.60
CA THR A 375 -3.72 24.67 -0.57
C THR A 375 -3.34 24.10 0.79
N PHE A 376 -2.57 23.04 0.75
CA PHE A 376 -2.08 22.34 1.94
C PHE A 376 -0.56 22.31 1.91
N ASP A 377 0.07 22.60 3.03
CA ASP A 377 1.46 22.27 3.23
C ASP A 377 1.60 20.83 3.71
N VAL A 378 2.63 20.16 3.24
CA VAL A 378 2.97 18.80 3.66
C VAL A 378 3.79 18.90 4.94
N ALA A 379 3.26 18.38 6.04
CA ALA A 379 3.93 18.41 7.33
C ALA A 379 5.06 17.37 7.42
N CYS A 380 6.13 17.74 8.09
CA CYS A 380 7.25 16.86 8.38
C CYS A 380 6.91 15.93 9.57
N PRO A 381 6.94 14.60 9.42
CA PRO A 381 6.65 13.68 10.52
C PRO A 381 7.66 13.73 11.67
N SER A 382 8.80 14.38 11.47
CA SER A 382 9.78 14.66 12.54
C SER A 382 9.50 15.95 13.31
N ALA A 383 8.60 16.83 12.82
CA ALA A 383 8.30 18.09 13.49
C ALA A 383 7.58 17.84 14.82
N PRO A 384 8.12 18.32 15.97
CA PRO A 384 7.55 17.97 17.29
C PRO A 384 6.09 18.40 17.46
N ASP A 385 5.73 19.62 17.02
CA ASP A 385 4.35 20.11 17.11
C ASP A 385 3.39 19.30 16.22
N TRP A 386 3.83 18.82 15.05
CA TRP A 386 3.03 17.94 14.19
C TRP A 386 2.78 16.59 14.86
N ARG A 387 3.80 15.95 15.42
CA ARG A 387 3.67 14.69 16.17
C ARG A 387 2.67 14.82 17.33
N ALA A 388 2.79 15.90 18.10
CA ALA A 388 1.87 16.19 19.19
C ALA A 388 0.42 16.39 18.69
N GLN A 389 0.24 17.07 17.56
CA GLN A 389 -1.09 17.26 16.96
C GLN A 389 -1.69 15.96 16.45
N MET A 390 -0.91 15.10 15.79
CA MET A 390 -1.38 13.81 15.33
C MET A 390 -1.85 12.92 16.48
N LEU A 391 -1.11 12.88 17.57
CA LEU A 391 -1.54 12.19 18.79
C LEU A 391 -2.81 12.80 19.37
N LYS A 392 -2.86 14.12 19.49
CA LYS A 392 -4.02 14.83 20.08
C LYS A 392 -5.32 14.53 19.34
N ILE A 393 -5.34 14.66 18.00
CA ILE A 393 -6.58 14.41 17.23
C ILE A 393 -7.04 12.95 17.33
N CYS A 394 -6.12 12.01 17.47
CA CYS A 394 -6.45 10.60 17.67
C CYS A 394 -7.07 10.36 19.06
N LEU A 395 -6.51 10.97 20.11
CA LEU A 395 -7.07 10.93 21.48
C LEU A 395 -8.46 11.57 21.53
N ASP A 396 -8.64 12.74 20.90
CA ASP A 396 -9.94 13.42 20.84
C ASP A 396 -10.99 12.53 20.14
N ALA A 397 -10.61 11.82 19.10
CA ALA A 397 -11.51 10.87 18.41
C ALA A 397 -11.87 9.66 19.28
N GLN A 398 -10.91 9.09 20.01
CA GLN A 398 -11.18 8.00 20.97
C GLN A 398 -12.14 8.45 22.08
N GLU A 399 -11.97 9.66 22.60
CA GLU A 399 -12.88 10.25 23.61
C GLU A 399 -14.32 10.42 23.09
N LEU A 400 -14.49 10.67 21.77
CA LEU A 400 -15.80 10.70 21.10
C LEU A 400 -16.42 9.30 20.94
N GLY A 401 -15.65 8.23 21.15
CA GLY A 401 -16.08 6.84 21.07
C GLY A 401 -15.73 6.11 19.77
N PHE A 402 -14.90 6.70 18.90
CA PHE A 402 -14.38 5.98 17.74
C PHE A 402 -13.41 4.87 18.14
N GLN A 403 -13.48 3.73 17.44
CA GLN A 403 -12.69 2.53 17.72
C GLN A 403 -11.50 2.36 16.78
N GLY A 404 -11.37 3.23 15.80
CA GLY A 404 -10.25 3.27 14.86
C GLY A 404 -10.08 4.65 14.26
N PHE A 405 -8.87 4.92 13.77
CA PHE A 405 -8.49 6.21 13.26
C PHE A 405 -7.69 6.08 11.95
N PHE A 406 -8.19 6.71 10.89
CA PHE A 406 -7.59 6.67 9.57
C PHE A 406 -6.70 7.89 9.36
N TYR A 407 -5.42 7.65 9.12
CA TYR A 407 -4.47 8.66 8.66
C TYR A 407 -4.31 8.57 7.13
N ASP A 408 -4.98 9.48 6.43
CA ASP A 408 -4.87 9.57 4.97
C ASP A 408 -3.46 9.99 4.53
N GLN A 409 -3.03 9.52 3.38
CA GLN A 409 -1.76 9.78 2.71
C GLN A 409 -0.50 9.29 3.46
N ILE A 410 -0.59 8.95 4.73
CA ILE A 410 0.60 8.63 5.53
C ILE A 410 1.40 7.44 4.96
N GLY A 411 0.74 6.45 4.37
CA GLY A 411 1.38 5.28 3.78
C GLY A 411 1.87 5.49 2.34
N LYS A 412 1.34 6.50 1.62
CA LYS A 412 1.62 6.67 0.19
C LYS A 412 2.83 7.54 -0.11
N GLN A 413 3.14 8.49 0.78
CA GLN A 413 4.15 9.50 0.53
C GLN A 413 5.55 8.88 0.41
N TRP A 414 6.29 9.29 -0.60
CA TRP A 414 7.68 8.90 -0.80
C TRP A 414 8.63 9.80 -0.01
N PRO A 415 9.84 9.30 0.31
CA PRO A 415 10.86 10.07 1.02
C PRO A 415 11.22 11.36 0.30
N SER A 416 11.31 12.44 1.05
CA SER A 416 11.69 13.76 0.54
C SER A 416 12.69 14.44 1.48
N PRO A 417 13.68 15.17 0.99
CA PRO A 417 14.62 15.89 1.85
C PRO A 417 13.91 17.08 2.49
N CYS A 418 14.12 17.28 3.80
CA CYS A 418 13.63 18.43 4.54
C CYS A 418 14.80 19.24 5.09
N PHE A 419 14.80 20.55 4.83
CA PHE A 419 15.91 21.45 5.21
C PHE A 419 15.61 22.32 6.44
N ASP A 420 14.49 22.11 7.11
CA ASP A 420 14.17 22.85 8.34
C ASP A 420 14.86 22.23 9.56
N ALA A 421 15.78 22.99 10.16
CA ALA A 421 16.53 22.52 11.33
C ALA A 421 15.67 22.40 12.61
N ARG A 422 14.45 22.97 12.63
CA ARG A 422 13.54 22.93 13.78
C ARG A 422 12.85 21.58 13.98
N HIS A 423 12.90 20.70 12.97
CA HIS A 423 12.13 19.46 12.96
C HIS A 423 12.78 18.28 13.70
N GLY A 424 13.85 18.51 14.45
CA GLY A 424 14.52 17.45 15.22
C GLY A 424 15.41 16.52 14.38
N HIS A 425 15.58 16.80 13.10
CA HIS A 425 16.54 16.15 12.20
C HIS A 425 17.53 17.18 11.63
N ARG A 426 18.65 16.71 11.06
CA ARG A 426 19.56 17.59 10.35
C ARG A 426 18.95 18.13 9.05
N PRO A 427 19.28 19.36 8.62
CA PRO A 427 18.85 19.87 7.31
C PRO A 427 19.26 18.94 6.17
N GLY A 428 18.32 18.68 5.24
CA GLY A 428 18.52 17.76 4.11
C GLY A 428 18.36 16.29 4.46
N ALA A 429 17.96 15.92 5.69
CA ALA A 429 17.55 14.57 6.00
C ALA A 429 16.28 14.19 5.20
N PHE A 430 16.24 12.94 4.73
CA PHE A 430 15.05 12.42 4.07
C PHE A 430 14.03 12.02 5.12
N VAL A 431 12.85 12.62 5.05
CA VAL A 431 11.68 12.36 5.89
C VAL A 431 10.69 11.45 5.17
N PHE A 432 9.64 11.01 5.84
CA PHE A 432 8.71 9.94 5.44
C PHE A 432 9.39 8.57 5.33
N THR A 433 10.33 8.33 6.21
CA THR A 433 11.06 7.07 6.41
C THR A 433 10.77 6.53 7.81
N HIS A 434 11.78 6.24 8.60
CA HIS A 434 11.65 5.81 9.99
C HIS A 434 10.98 6.84 10.93
N ASP A 435 11.08 8.11 10.63
CA ASP A 435 10.41 9.18 11.39
C ASP A 435 8.88 9.05 11.36
N ARG A 436 8.30 8.71 10.20
CA ARG A 436 6.87 8.42 10.07
C ARG A 436 6.47 7.18 10.88
N GLU A 437 7.24 6.11 10.80
CA GLU A 437 7.05 4.89 11.58
C GLU A 437 7.02 5.22 13.08
N THR A 438 8.03 5.93 13.59
CA THR A 438 8.11 6.28 15.02
C THR A 438 6.96 7.16 15.48
N MET A 439 6.49 8.08 14.63
CA MET A 439 5.30 8.88 14.93
C MET A 439 4.06 8.00 15.12
N LEU A 440 3.83 7.06 14.22
CA LEU A 440 2.67 6.15 14.31
C LEU A 440 2.78 5.17 15.49
N LEU A 441 3.99 4.69 15.79
CA LEU A 441 4.23 3.86 16.97
C LEU A 441 3.95 4.59 18.28
N ASP A 442 4.30 5.87 18.38
CA ASP A 442 3.96 6.68 19.55
C ASP A 442 2.43 6.83 19.68
N VAL A 443 1.73 7.08 18.56
CA VAL A 443 0.26 7.21 18.57
C VAL A 443 -0.40 5.90 19.00
N ILE A 444 -0.14 4.78 18.29
CA ILE A 444 -0.81 3.51 18.62
C ILE A 444 -0.46 3.02 20.02
N GLY A 445 0.79 3.23 20.45
CA GLY A 445 1.24 2.86 21.78
C GLY A 445 0.53 3.63 22.88
N GLU A 446 0.13 4.88 22.65
CA GLU A 446 -0.68 5.66 23.59
C GLU A 446 -2.15 5.22 23.58
N MET A 447 -2.73 5.04 22.37
CA MET A 447 -4.12 4.65 22.20
C MET A 447 -4.43 3.30 22.85
N GLN A 448 -3.55 2.31 22.66
CA GLN A 448 -3.74 0.95 23.19
C GLN A 448 -3.54 0.82 24.70
N LYS A 449 -3.11 1.88 25.41
CA LYS A 449 -3.11 1.89 26.89
C LYS A 449 -4.53 1.90 27.46
N THR A 450 -5.45 2.57 26.76
CA THR A 450 -6.86 2.71 27.19
C THR A 450 -7.79 1.75 26.47
N ASP A 451 -7.53 1.45 25.20
CA ASP A 451 -8.28 0.49 24.40
C ASP A 451 -7.31 -0.40 23.59
N PRO A 452 -6.99 -1.61 24.07
CA PRO A 452 -6.12 -2.56 23.35
C PRO A 452 -6.63 -2.97 21.96
N GLU A 453 -7.92 -2.80 21.69
CA GLU A 453 -8.56 -3.10 20.39
C GLU A 453 -8.56 -1.90 19.44
N PHE A 454 -8.05 -0.74 19.87
CA PHE A 454 -7.95 0.43 19.00
C PHE A 454 -6.99 0.18 17.82
N VAL A 455 -7.38 0.62 16.63
CA VAL A 455 -6.62 0.35 15.40
C VAL A 455 -6.38 1.61 14.59
N LEU A 456 -5.17 1.74 14.05
CA LEU A 456 -4.86 2.75 13.04
C LEU A 456 -5.08 2.20 11.64
N TRP A 457 -5.52 3.09 10.76
CA TRP A 457 -5.71 2.87 9.34
C TRP A 457 -4.79 3.80 8.54
N SER A 458 -4.47 3.41 7.32
CA SER A 458 -3.67 4.23 6.40
C SER A 458 -4.18 4.12 4.98
N GLU A 459 -4.12 5.24 4.24
CA GLU A 459 -4.13 5.17 2.78
C GLU A 459 -2.79 4.62 2.31
N ALA A 460 -2.83 3.58 1.49
CA ALA A 460 -1.70 2.83 1.00
C ALA A 460 -0.91 2.08 2.09
N PHE A 461 -0.25 1.03 1.65
CA PHE A 461 0.63 0.17 2.43
C PHE A 461 2.08 0.40 2.03
N ASN A 462 2.94 0.37 3.00
CA ASN A 462 4.34 -0.02 2.89
C ASN A 462 4.77 -0.70 4.20
N ASP A 463 5.78 -1.54 4.14
CA ASP A 463 6.15 -2.41 5.25
C ASP A 463 6.80 -1.70 6.44
N THR A 464 7.09 -0.40 6.33
CA THR A 464 7.62 0.40 7.45
C THR A 464 6.58 0.69 8.52
N ILE A 465 5.30 0.67 8.17
CA ILE A 465 4.20 1.02 9.08
C ILE A 465 3.34 -0.18 9.51
N LEU A 466 3.77 -1.41 9.15
CA LEU A 466 3.04 -2.64 9.50
C LEU A 466 3.09 -2.98 11.00
N ASP A 467 3.99 -2.36 11.73
CA ASP A 467 4.13 -2.49 13.18
C ASP A 467 3.25 -1.53 14.00
N SER A 468 2.57 -0.59 13.32
CA SER A 468 1.72 0.43 13.94
C SER A 468 0.32 0.52 13.33
N VAL A 469 0.15 0.13 12.08
CA VAL A 469 -1.11 0.24 11.33
C VAL A 469 -1.68 -1.15 11.06
N GLY A 470 -2.95 -1.36 11.39
CA GLY A 470 -3.61 -2.66 11.24
C GLY A 470 -4.40 -2.83 9.95
N PHE A 471 -4.99 -1.74 9.43
CA PHE A 471 -5.80 -1.77 8.23
C PHE A 471 -5.31 -0.77 7.18
N TYR A 472 -5.39 -1.16 5.91
CA TYR A 472 -4.87 -0.37 4.80
C TYR A 472 -5.92 -0.18 3.73
N GLN A 473 -6.15 1.06 3.32
CA GLN A 473 -6.87 1.35 2.10
C GLN A 473 -5.92 1.23 0.91
N GLY A 474 -5.97 0.11 0.21
CA GLY A 474 -5.15 -0.11 -0.98
C GLY A 474 -5.61 0.77 -2.14
N LEU A 475 -4.69 1.07 -3.04
CA LEU A 475 -4.94 1.84 -4.25
C LEU A 475 -4.96 0.93 -5.50
N PHE A 476 -5.51 -0.25 -5.34
CA PHE A 476 -5.74 -1.15 -6.46
C PHE A 476 -6.97 -0.71 -7.27
N TYR A 477 -6.96 -1.08 -8.51
CA TYR A 477 -8.06 -0.94 -9.43
C TYR A 477 -8.29 -2.30 -10.08
N VAL A 478 -8.96 -3.20 -9.36
CA VAL A 478 -9.19 -4.59 -9.81
C VAL A 478 -9.93 -4.64 -11.14
N THR A 479 -10.70 -3.61 -11.45
CA THR A 479 -11.52 -3.54 -12.66
C THR A 479 -11.04 -2.56 -13.72
N ASP A 480 -9.99 -1.77 -13.45
CA ASP A 480 -9.49 -0.82 -14.45
C ASP A 480 -8.64 -1.51 -15.52
N ALA A 481 -8.83 -1.07 -16.77
CA ALA A 481 -8.07 -1.57 -17.90
C ALA A 481 -6.55 -1.38 -17.66
N GLY A 482 -5.82 -2.46 -17.59
CA GLY A 482 -4.37 -2.48 -17.37
C GLY A 482 -3.91 -2.97 -15.99
N TYR A 483 -4.78 -2.97 -14.95
CA TYR A 483 -4.39 -3.41 -13.60
C TYR A 483 -5.36 -4.43 -12.98
N ASN A 484 -6.21 -5.01 -13.76
CA ASN A 484 -7.15 -6.02 -13.32
C ASN A 484 -6.43 -7.35 -13.04
N VAL A 485 -6.79 -8.02 -11.95
CA VAL A 485 -6.35 -9.40 -11.69
C VAL A 485 -6.70 -10.31 -12.88
N ALA A 486 -7.80 -10.05 -13.56
CA ALA A 486 -8.21 -10.75 -14.79
C ALA A 486 -7.26 -10.51 -15.98
N ASN A 487 -6.46 -9.44 -16.00
CA ASN A 487 -5.48 -9.18 -17.07
C ASN A 487 -4.37 -10.24 -17.16
N ARG A 488 -4.26 -11.12 -16.17
CA ARG A 488 -3.36 -12.28 -16.22
C ARG A 488 -3.60 -13.18 -17.45
N PHE A 489 -4.78 -13.11 -18.04
CA PHE A 489 -5.21 -13.94 -19.18
C PHE A 489 -5.34 -13.16 -20.49
N VAL A 490 -5.09 -11.86 -20.46
CA VAL A 490 -5.13 -11.05 -21.68
C VAL A 490 -3.85 -11.27 -22.45
N GLU A 491 -3.99 -11.70 -23.70
CA GLU A 491 -2.86 -11.91 -24.61
C GLU A 491 -2.13 -10.58 -24.86
N GLY A 492 -0.80 -10.61 -24.83
CA GLY A 492 0.04 -9.43 -25.02
C GLY A 492 0.24 -8.55 -23.75
N VAL A 493 -0.41 -8.81 -22.63
CA VAL A 493 -0.14 -8.12 -21.37
C VAL A 493 1.17 -8.64 -20.77
N SER A 494 2.16 -7.76 -20.71
CA SER A 494 3.49 -8.09 -20.19
C SER A 494 3.64 -7.80 -18.69
N CYS A 495 2.72 -7.04 -18.10
CA CYS A 495 2.73 -6.69 -16.68
C CYS A 495 1.34 -6.84 -16.08
N ASP A 496 1.23 -7.59 -14.99
CA ASP A 496 -0.02 -7.75 -14.24
C ASP A 496 0.16 -7.38 -12.76
N MET A 497 -0.95 -7.01 -12.13
CA MET A 497 -1.02 -6.93 -10.68
C MET A 497 -0.78 -8.30 -10.09
N PHE A 498 0.07 -8.34 -9.08
CA PHE A 498 0.39 -9.56 -8.37
C PHE A 498 0.41 -9.32 -6.85
N PRO A 499 -0.74 -9.00 -6.26
CA PRO A 499 -0.85 -8.74 -4.82
C PRO A 499 -0.47 -9.97 -3.98
N GLU A 500 -0.44 -11.14 -4.57
CA GLU A 500 0.06 -12.37 -3.96
C GLU A 500 1.48 -12.21 -3.40
N MET A 501 2.34 -11.41 -4.07
CA MET A 501 3.68 -11.11 -3.57
C MET A 501 3.63 -10.49 -2.16
N THR A 502 2.77 -9.50 -1.97
CA THR A 502 2.61 -8.78 -0.71
C THR A 502 1.94 -9.63 0.35
N PHE A 503 0.81 -10.26 0.04
CA PHE A 503 0.06 -11.10 1.00
C PHE A 503 0.77 -12.41 1.35
N TYR A 504 1.63 -12.92 0.47
CA TYR A 504 2.45 -14.07 0.79
C TYR A 504 3.61 -13.69 1.72
N THR A 505 4.19 -12.50 1.52
CA THR A 505 5.24 -11.96 2.39
C THR A 505 4.68 -11.59 3.77
N PHE A 506 3.49 -10.97 3.79
CA PHE A 506 2.81 -10.50 5.00
C PHE A 506 1.36 -11.02 5.03
N PRO A 507 1.15 -12.30 5.42
CA PRO A 507 -0.19 -12.90 5.42
C PRO A 507 -1.14 -12.30 6.47
N GLU A 508 -0.63 -11.55 7.44
CA GLU A 508 -1.40 -10.80 8.44
C GLU A 508 -1.99 -9.50 7.88
N LEU A 509 -1.50 -9.04 6.73
CA LEU A 509 -1.91 -7.77 6.14
C LEU A 509 -3.40 -7.77 5.78
N ILE A 510 -4.12 -6.77 6.27
CA ILE A 510 -5.51 -6.50 5.92
C ILE A 510 -5.57 -5.26 5.06
N MET A 511 -5.89 -5.43 3.78
CA MET A 511 -5.93 -4.34 2.83
C MET A 511 -7.18 -4.40 1.96
N THR A 512 -7.77 -3.23 1.69
CA THR A 512 -8.90 -3.10 0.79
C THR A 512 -8.46 -2.75 -0.63
N ASP A 513 -9.34 -2.95 -1.59
CA ASP A 513 -9.21 -2.40 -2.93
C ASP A 513 -10.01 -1.10 -3.00
N ARG A 514 -9.31 0.02 -2.90
CA ARG A 514 -9.93 1.33 -3.10
C ARG A 514 -10.36 1.49 -4.55
N ASN A 515 -11.66 1.65 -4.72
CA ASN A 515 -12.21 2.20 -5.93
C ASN A 515 -12.77 3.59 -5.60
N ASN A 516 -12.36 4.59 -6.34
CA ASN A 516 -12.96 5.93 -6.28
C ASN A 516 -14.44 5.94 -6.71
N THR A 517 -15.02 4.78 -6.92
CA THR A 517 -16.36 4.58 -7.41
C THR A 517 -17.07 3.59 -6.51
N SER A 518 -18.23 3.94 -6.09
CA SER A 518 -19.11 3.12 -5.23
C SER A 518 -19.59 1.83 -5.93
N LEU A 519 -18.91 1.41 -7.00
CA LEU A 519 -19.32 0.28 -7.82
C LEU A 519 -18.56 -0.98 -7.44
N CYS A 520 -19.11 -1.74 -6.52
CA CYS A 520 -18.65 -3.10 -6.35
C CYS A 520 -19.40 -4.04 -7.29
N THR A 521 -18.89 -4.21 -8.49
CA THR A 521 -19.39 -5.23 -9.43
C THR A 521 -19.08 -6.63 -8.92
N ARG A 522 -19.83 -7.62 -9.43
CA ARG A 522 -19.56 -9.04 -9.17
C ARG A 522 -18.09 -9.40 -9.46
N THR A 523 -17.56 -8.96 -10.58
CA THR A 523 -16.16 -9.20 -10.98
C THR A 523 -15.16 -8.65 -9.95
N ARG A 524 -15.42 -7.45 -9.44
CA ARG A 524 -14.56 -6.83 -8.44
C ARG A 524 -14.61 -7.57 -7.10
N ALA A 525 -15.81 -7.91 -6.62
CA ALA A 525 -15.99 -8.68 -5.39
C ALA A 525 -15.21 -10.00 -5.44
N ASN A 526 -15.30 -10.71 -6.58
CA ASN A 526 -14.60 -11.98 -6.79
C ASN A 526 -13.08 -11.80 -6.89
N GLY A 527 -12.64 -10.82 -7.67
CA GLY A 527 -11.21 -10.51 -7.81
C GLY A 527 -10.55 -10.11 -6.50
N CYS A 528 -11.23 -9.29 -5.68
CA CYS A 528 -10.78 -8.96 -4.33
C CYS A 528 -10.70 -10.21 -3.46
N ALA A 529 -11.75 -11.03 -3.44
CA ALA A 529 -11.79 -12.21 -2.59
C ALA A 529 -10.66 -13.20 -2.91
N VAL A 530 -10.45 -13.52 -4.21
CA VAL A 530 -9.42 -14.48 -4.61
C VAL A 530 -8.00 -13.93 -4.39
N ALA A 531 -7.79 -12.60 -4.46
CA ALA A 531 -6.51 -11.95 -4.23
C ALA A 531 -6.22 -11.61 -2.76
N ASN A 532 -7.03 -12.10 -1.81
CA ASN A 532 -6.99 -11.75 -0.38
C ASN A 532 -7.25 -10.28 -0.04
N LEU A 533 -7.74 -9.51 -0.98
CA LEU A 533 -8.18 -8.14 -0.75
C LEU A 533 -9.56 -8.09 -0.10
N ARG A 534 -9.86 -6.96 0.53
CA ARG A 534 -11.19 -6.59 1.03
C ARG A 534 -11.75 -5.50 0.12
N VAL A 535 -13.04 -5.25 0.22
CA VAL A 535 -13.69 -4.21 -0.59
C VAL A 535 -13.89 -2.96 0.27
N ASP A 536 -13.50 -1.79 -0.22
CA ASP A 536 -14.06 -0.56 0.30
C ASP A 536 -15.22 -0.09 -0.58
N PHE A 537 -16.25 0.41 0.07
CA PHE A 537 -17.44 0.95 -0.57
C PHE A 537 -17.59 2.41 -0.17
N GLU A 538 -17.32 3.31 -1.12
CA GLU A 538 -17.34 4.74 -0.86
C GLU A 538 -18.67 5.38 -1.24
N VAL A 539 -19.27 6.13 -0.31
CA VAL A 539 -20.44 6.99 -0.53
C VAL A 539 -19.98 8.45 -0.36
N ARG A 540 -20.00 9.19 -1.45
CA ARG A 540 -19.35 10.50 -1.49
C ARG A 540 -20.31 11.68 -1.49
N TYR A 541 -21.45 11.57 -2.16
CA TYR A 541 -22.29 12.73 -2.46
C TYR A 541 -23.68 12.60 -1.89
N ARG A 542 -24.32 13.74 -1.60
CA ARG A 542 -25.72 13.76 -1.19
C ARG A 542 -26.63 13.08 -2.22
N ALA A 543 -26.32 13.21 -3.50
CA ALA A 543 -27.04 12.54 -4.56
C ALA A 543 -26.93 11.00 -4.53
N ASP A 544 -25.91 10.45 -3.86
CA ASP A 544 -25.77 9.00 -3.66
C ASP A 544 -26.79 8.43 -2.66
N ARG A 545 -27.46 9.30 -1.87
CA ARG A 545 -28.46 8.89 -0.86
C ARG A 545 -29.61 8.08 -1.45
N ASP A 546 -30.09 8.45 -2.62
CA ASP A 546 -31.18 7.74 -3.26
C ASP A 546 -30.85 6.26 -3.55
N TYR A 547 -29.59 5.98 -3.93
CA TYR A 547 -29.14 4.59 -4.06
C TYR A 547 -28.94 3.91 -2.70
N VAL A 548 -28.27 4.58 -1.77
CA VAL A 548 -27.94 4.02 -0.46
C VAL A 548 -29.19 3.68 0.34
N GLU A 549 -30.16 4.60 0.38
CA GLU A 549 -31.37 4.46 1.20
C GLU A 549 -32.51 3.71 0.49
N ARG A 550 -32.69 3.93 -0.79
CA ARG A 550 -33.88 3.46 -1.53
C ARG A 550 -33.55 2.58 -2.72
N GLY A 551 -32.28 2.49 -3.14
CA GLY A 551 -31.88 1.81 -4.35
C GLY A 551 -32.48 2.43 -5.63
N ALA A 552 -32.75 3.74 -5.61
CA ALA A 552 -33.31 4.49 -6.72
C ALA A 552 -32.21 5.37 -7.39
N ALA A 553 -32.31 5.58 -8.69
CA ALA A 553 -31.38 6.44 -9.38
C ALA A 553 -31.56 7.91 -8.94
N PRO A 554 -30.48 8.68 -8.72
CA PRO A 554 -30.57 10.11 -8.45
C PRO A 554 -31.07 10.87 -9.69
N ALA A 555 -31.52 12.10 -9.47
CA ALA A 555 -31.93 12.96 -10.57
C ALA A 555 -30.77 13.19 -11.56
N PRO A 556 -30.99 13.20 -12.88
CA PRO A 556 -29.93 13.27 -13.90
C PRO A 556 -28.99 14.48 -13.77
N ASP A 557 -29.45 15.58 -13.19
CA ASP A 557 -28.68 16.82 -12.97
C ASP A 557 -28.03 16.92 -11.59
N ALA A 558 -28.22 15.92 -10.72
CA ALA A 558 -27.77 15.95 -9.33
C ALA A 558 -26.26 16.20 -9.18
N TYR A 559 -25.46 15.72 -10.12
CA TYR A 559 -24.00 15.87 -10.13
C TYR A 559 -23.49 17.01 -11.01
N ALA A 560 -24.30 17.51 -11.93
CA ALA A 560 -23.86 18.47 -12.93
C ALA A 560 -23.38 19.81 -12.32
N LYS A 561 -23.92 20.17 -11.16
CA LYS A 561 -23.56 21.38 -10.42
C LYS A 561 -22.30 21.21 -9.57
N ILE A 562 -21.92 19.97 -9.24
CA ILE A 562 -20.89 19.65 -8.25
C ILE A 562 -19.56 19.34 -8.93
N ARG A 563 -19.56 18.50 -9.97
CA ARG A 563 -18.36 18.04 -10.66
C ARG A 563 -18.42 18.19 -12.18
N SER A 564 -17.24 18.11 -12.80
CA SER A 564 -17.10 18.02 -14.27
C SER A 564 -17.54 16.68 -14.84
N LYS A 565 -17.62 15.62 -14.01
CA LYS A 565 -18.07 14.28 -14.40
C LYS A 565 -19.11 13.77 -13.40
N PRO A 566 -20.15 13.06 -13.86
CA PRO A 566 -21.11 12.40 -12.97
C PRO A 566 -20.38 11.34 -12.13
N SER A 567 -20.92 11.00 -10.96
CA SER A 567 -20.48 9.82 -10.21
C SER A 567 -20.81 8.56 -11.00
N GLU A 568 -20.00 7.52 -10.86
CA GLU A 568 -20.28 6.24 -11.53
C GLU A 568 -21.54 5.58 -10.99
N ILE A 569 -21.89 5.82 -9.71
CA ILE A 569 -23.20 5.40 -9.16
C ILE A 569 -24.34 5.98 -9.99
N SER A 570 -24.29 7.26 -10.35
CA SER A 570 -25.35 7.92 -11.12
C SER A 570 -25.53 7.36 -12.54
N LEU A 571 -24.54 6.64 -13.05
CA LEU A 571 -24.58 5.99 -14.37
C LEU A 571 -25.15 4.57 -14.31
N MET A 572 -25.31 4.01 -13.12
CA MET A 572 -25.78 2.64 -12.93
C MET A 572 -27.30 2.59 -12.79
N LYS A 573 -27.93 1.63 -13.46
CA LYS A 573 -29.35 1.33 -13.24
C LYS A 573 -29.57 0.80 -11.82
N ALA A 574 -30.66 1.20 -11.17
CA ALA A 574 -30.98 0.84 -9.80
C ALA A 574 -31.05 -0.69 -9.56
N GLU A 575 -31.58 -1.44 -10.53
CA GLU A 575 -31.60 -2.89 -10.50
C GLU A 575 -30.21 -3.54 -10.52
N THR A 576 -29.30 -3.01 -11.37
CA THR A 576 -27.90 -3.47 -11.44
C THR A 576 -27.19 -3.16 -10.13
N TRP A 577 -27.41 -1.99 -9.57
CA TRP A 577 -26.84 -1.60 -8.29
C TRP A 577 -27.29 -2.52 -7.15
N ARG A 578 -28.61 -2.83 -7.05
CA ARG A 578 -29.13 -3.77 -6.05
C ARG A 578 -28.53 -5.17 -6.22
N ALA A 579 -28.47 -5.69 -7.44
CA ALA A 579 -27.89 -6.98 -7.72
C ALA A 579 -26.39 -7.06 -7.30
N ASN A 580 -25.62 -6.02 -7.58
CA ASN A 580 -24.22 -5.94 -7.15
C ASN A 580 -24.07 -5.85 -5.63
N ARG A 581 -24.91 -5.05 -4.95
CA ARG A 581 -24.97 -4.96 -3.49
C ARG A 581 -25.28 -6.32 -2.85
N ASP A 582 -26.31 -6.99 -3.34
CA ASP A 582 -26.75 -8.27 -2.80
C ASP A 582 -25.68 -9.35 -3.02
N TYR A 583 -25.01 -9.34 -4.17
CA TYR A 583 -23.88 -10.22 -4.42
C TYR A 583 -22.68 -9.92 -3.52
N LEU A 584 -22.34 -8.65 -3.33
CA LEU A 584 -21.27 -8.25 -2.40
C LEU A 584 -21.55 -8.75 -0.98
N ARG A 585 -22.82 -8.65 -0.54
CA ARG A 585 -23.24 -9.22 0.74
C ARG A 585 -23.03 -10.74 0.77
N CYS A 586 -23.45 -11.46 -0.29
CA CYS A 586 -23.23 -12.92 -0.38
C CYS A 586 -21.73 -13.27 -0.27
N VAL A 587 -20.84 -12.55 -0.94
CA VAL A 587 -19.38 -12.77 -0.85
C VAL A 587 -18.87 -12.46 0.56
N SER A 588 -19.35 -11.38 1.17
CA SER A 588 -18.96 -10.99 2.54
C SER A 588 -19.40 -12.04 3.57
N ASP A 589 -20.65 -12.53 3.47
CA ASP A 589 -21.18 -13.57 4.35
C ASP A 589 -20.48 -14.93 4.12
N PHE A 590 -20.18 -15.25 2.87
CA PHE A 590 -19.39 -16.43 2.50
C PHE A 590 -17.99 -16.40 3.12
N ARG A 591 -17.31 -15.26 3.04
CA ARG A 591 -15.98 -15.10 3.65
C ARG A 591 -16.05 -15.23 5.17
N ARG A 592 -17.08 -14.69 5.82
CA ARG A 592 -17.28 -14.86 7.28
C ARG A 592 -17.64 -16.30 7.65
N LYS A 593 -18.51 -16.96 6.90
CA LYS A 593 -18.86 -18.39 7.11
C LYS A 593 -17.59 -19.26 7.09
N HIS A 594 -16.67 -18.97 6.20
CA HIS A 594 -15.37 -19.64 6.08
C HIS A 594 -14.21 -18.85 6.71
N GLY A 595 -14.51 -18.01 7.71
CA GLY A 595 -13.59 -17.01 8.25
C GLY A 595 -12.30 -17.57 8.85
N ALA A 596 -12.38 -18.78 9.46
CA ALA A 596 -11.18 -19.47 9.98
C ALA A 596 -10.11 -19.73 8.89
N ILE A 597 -10.55 -19.82 7.63
CA ILE A 597 -9.68 -19.98 6.45
C ILE A 597 -9.49 -18.65 5.74
N LEU A 598 -10.57 -18.02 5.24
CA LEU A 598 -10.50 -16.90 4.30
C LEU A 598 -10.26 -15.53 4.94
N LEU A 599 -10.36 -15.39 6.26
CA LEU A 599 -10.11 -14.14 6.98
C LEU A 599 -8.98 -14.25 7.99
N ALA A 600 -8.90 -15.34 8.74
CA ALA A 600 -7.89 -15.58 9.77
C ALA A 600 -6.83 -16.61 9.38
N GLY A 601 -6.99 -17.28 8.24
CA GLY A 601 -6.03 -18.24 7.71
C GLY A 601 -4.81 -17.58 7.08
N MET A 602 -3.71 -18.32 7.03
CA MET A 602 -2.46 -17.89 6.41
C MET A 602 -2.57 -17.98 4.89
N PHE A 603 -2.43 -16.87 4.19
CA PHE A 603 -2.42 -16.83 2.73
C PHE A 603 -1.16 -17.49 2.16
N LYS A 604 -1.32 -18.40 1.21
CA LYS A 604 -0.27 -19.23 0.60
C LYS A 604 -0.12 -19.04 -0.92
N ALA A 605 -0.87 -18.11 -1.51
CA ALA A 605 -0.90 -17.92 -2.96
C ALA A 605 -1.12 -19.25 -3.70
N ASP A 606 -0.29 -19.56 -4.67
CA ASP A 606 -0.34 -20.76 -5.51
C ASP A 606 0.51 -21.95 -4.96
N GLU A 607 0.86 -21.94 -3.66
CA GLU A 607 1.75 -22.93 -3.06
C GLU A 607 1.05 -24.29 -2.80
N GLY A 608 1.62 -25.37 -3.34
CA GLY A 608 1.31 -26.75 -2.94
C GLY A 608 0.01 -27.33 -3.47
N PHE A 609 -0.58 -26.73 -4.50
CA PHE A 609 -1.75 -27.28 -5.19
C PHE A 609 -1.65 -27.04 -6.70
N SER A 610 -2.54 -27.67 -7.46
CA SER A 610 -2.69 -27.39 -8.89
C SER A 610 -4.15 -27.33 -9.28
N VAL A 611 -4.44 -26.50 -10.29
CA VAL A 611 -5.77 -26.36 -10.89
C VAL A 611 -5.68 -26.65 -12.37
N LYS A 612 -6.59 -27.47 -12.89
CA LYS A 612 -6.71 -27.80 -14.30
C LYS A 612 -8.12 -27.48 -14.80
N GLY A 613 -8.21 -27.03 -16.07
CA GLY A 613 -9.48 -26.71 -16.73
C GLY A 613 -9.80 -25.22 -16.69
N GLY A 614 -10.75 -24.80 -17.54
CA GLY A 614 -11.11 -23.38 -17.76
C GLY A 614 -10.04 -22.58 -18.50
N LYS A 615 -10.43 -21.44 -19.05
CA LYS A 615 -9.50 -20.53 -19.77
C LYS A 615 -8.99 -19.39 -18.89
N LYS A 616 -9.86 -18.87 -18.00
CA LYS A 616 -9.55 -17.73 -17.14
C LYS A 616 -9.83 -18.11 -15.68
N ILE A 617 -8.96 -18.96 -15.13
CA ILE A 617 -9.07 -19.43 -13.75
C ILE A 617 -7.97 -18.77 -12.90
N ILE A 618 -8.37 -18.17 -11.79
CA ILE A 618 -7.46 -17.70 -10.74
C ILE A 618 -7.76 -18.50 -9.50
N ALA A 619 -6.73 -18.98 -8.83
CA ALA A 619 -6.88 -19.74 -7.59
C ALA A 619 -5.76 -19.39 -6.62
N ASN A 620 -6.12 -19.29 -5.35
CA ASN A 620 -5.19 -19.10 -4.25
C ASN A 620 -5.58 -19.97 -3.04
N ARG A 621 -4.61 -20.27 -2.20
CA ARG A 621 -4.72 -21.16 -1.03
C ARG A 621 -4.60 -20.35 0.25
N TRP A 622 -5.34 -20.78 1.27
CA TRP A 622 -5.24 -20.37 2.67
C TRP A 622 -5.16 -21.60 3.58
N ASP A 623 -4.32 -21.52 4.58
CA ASP A 623 -4.22 -22.53 5.64
C ASP A 623 -4.83 -21.99 6.92
N GLY A 624 -5.95 -22.58 7.35
CA GLY A 624 -6.60 -22.23 8.61
C GLY A 624 -5.85 -22.81 9.82
N LYS A 625 -5.97 -22.13 10.96
CA LYS A 625 -5.33 -22.54 12.23
C LYS A 625 -5.86 -23.87 12.80
N ASN A 626 -7.01 -24.32 12.31
CA ASN A 626 -7.68 -25.57 12.73
C ASN A 626 -7.27 -26.80 11.90
N GLY A 627 -6.19 -26.71 11.10
CA GLY A 627 -5.76 -27.80 10.23
C GLY A 627 -6.60 -27.95 8.95
N GLU A 628 -7.44 -26.99 8.65
CA GLU A 628 -8.18 -26.94 7.39
C GLU A 628 -7.43 -26.08 6.35
N THR A 629 -7.49 -26.51 5.10
CA THR A 629 -6.97 -25.75 3.96
C THR A 629 -8.12 -25.40 3.04
N GLY A 630 -8.17 -24.16 2.56
CA GLY A 630 -9.08 -23.69 1.53
C GLY A 630 -8.34 -23.27 0.27
N ILE A 631 -8.83 -23.73 -0.87
CA ILE A 631 -8.40 -23.27 -2.18
C ILE A 631 -9.59 -22.55 -2.80
N LEU A 632 -9.51 -21.21 -2.88
CA LEU A 632 -10.54 -20.37 -3.48
C LEU A 632 -10.22 -20.21 -4.97
N VAL A 633 -11.17 -20.64 -5.79
CA VAL A 633 -11.07 -20.61 -7.25
C VAL A 633 -12.06 -19.57 -7.78
N TRP A 634 -11.63 -18.71 -8.66
CA TRP A 634 -12.48 -17.79 -9.42
C TRP A 634 -12.45 -18.17 -10.90
N ASN A 635 -13.62 -18.55 -11.42
CA ASN A 635 -13.83 -18.61 -12.87
C ASN A 635 -14.10 -17.19 -13.37
N ALA A 636 -13.07 -16.52 -13.85
CA ALA A 636 -13.15 -15.14 -14.36
C ALA A 636 -13.63 -15.06 -15.83
N ASP A 637 -14.02 -16.20 -16.41
CA ASP A 637 -14.58 -16.27 -17.77
C ASP A 637 -16.07 -15.89 -17.77
N ASP A 638 -16.59 -15.56 -18.93
CA ASP A 638 -18.01 -15.30 -19.21
C ASP A 638 -18.82 -16.59 -19.47
N THR A 639 -18.14 -17.74 -19.47
CA THR A 639 -18.74 -19.09 -19.63
C THR A 639 -18.44 -19.98 -18.41
N SER A 640 -19.30 -20.95 -18.16
CA SER A 640 -19.07 -21.98 -17.15
C SER A 640 -17.85 -22.85 -17.50
N ALA A 641 -17.08 -23.23 -16.51
CA ALA A 641 -15.84 -24.00 -16.68
C ALA A 641 -15.84 -25.27 -15.83
N LYS A 642 -15.38 -26.37 -16.41
CA LYS A 642 -15.01 -27.56 -15.63
C LYS A 642 -13.61 -27.34 -15.06
N VAL A 643 -13.49 -27.45 -13.75
CA VAL A 643 -12.26 -27.23 -13.02
C VAL A 643 -11.99 -28.39 -12.09
N SER A 644 -10.76 -28.90 -12.08
CA SER A 644 -10.33 -29.87 -11.07
C SER A 644 -9.21 -29.27 -10.24
N VAL A 645 -9.30 -29.44 -8.92
CA VAL A 645 -8.30 -28.97 -7.95
C VAL A 645 -7.60 -30.19 -7.35
N ALA A 646 -6.28 -30.25 -7.47
CA ALA A 646 -5.46 -31.28 -6.85
C ALA A 646 -4.65 -30.68 -5.67
N PHE A 647 -4.84 -31.28 -4.49
CA PHE A 647 -4.17 -30.95 -3.25
C PHE A 647 -3.95 -32.23 -2.44
N GLY A 648 -2.85 -32.28 -1.65
CA GLY A 648 -2.45 -33.46 -0.89
C GLY A 648 -3.30 -33.76 0.36
N GLY A 649 -4.34 -32.96 0.66
CA GLY A 649 -5.22 -33.16 1.81
C GLY A 649 -6.51 -33.95 1.48
N LYS A 650 -7.22 -34.37 2.54
CA LYS A 650 -8.53 -35.03 2.38
C LYS A 650 -9.58 -34.01 2.04
N PHE A 651 -10.26 -34.13 0.90
CA PHE A 651 -11.38 -33.28 0.51
C PHE A 651 -12.53 -33.33 1.54
N VAL A 652 -13.11 -32.18 1.83
CA VAL A 652 -14.23 -32.01 2.77
C VAL A 652 -15.51 -31.57 2.06
N LEU A 653 -15.46 -30.42 1.38
CA LEU A 653 -16.59 -29.84 0.67
C LEU A 653 -16.17 -28.87 -0.42
N ALA A 654 -17.07 -28.57 -1.35
CA ALA A 654 -17.02 -27.38 -2.21
C ALA A 654 -18.20 -26.45 -1.90
N SER A 655 -17.98 -25.13 -1.97
CA SER A 655 -19.00 -24.13 -1.60
C SER A 655 -18.88 -22.86 -2.44
N GLU A 656 -20.03 -22.26 -2.78
CA GLU A 656 -20.14 -21.01 -3.55
C GLU A 656 -20.91 -19.94 -2.77
N PRO A 657 -20.68 -18.66 -3.02
CA PRO A 657 -21.33 -17.58 -2.27
C PRO A 657 -22.86 -17.62 -2.33
N GLU A 658 -23.44 -17.87 -3.50
CA GLU A 658 -24.91 -17.81 -3.71
C GLU A 658 -25.60 -19.15 -3.48
N ARG A 659 -24.92 -20.26 -3.76
CA ARG A 659 -25.53 -21.60 -3.73
C ARG A 659 -25.23 -22.39 -2.45
N GLY A 660 -24.24 -21.95 -1.66
CA GLY A 660 -23.76 -22.70 -0.50
C GLY A 660 -22.94 -23.92 -0.91
N GLU A 661 -23.15 -25.07 -0.29
CA GLU A 661 -22.47 -26.33 -0.65
C GLU A 661 -22.91 -26.82 -2.03
N VAL A 662 -21.94 -27.24 -2.83
CA VAL A 662 -22.11 -27.72 -4.21
C VAL A 662 -21.29 -28.98 -4.45
N ASP A 663 -21.61 -29.73 -5.48
CA ASP A 663 -20.76 -30.84 -5.95
C ASP A 663 -19.46 -30.27 -6.51
N ALA A 664 -18.33 -30.84 -6.08
CA ALA A 664 -17.01 -30.41 -6.52
C ALA A 664 -16.79 -30.63 -8.03
N ASP A 665 -17.46 -31.60 -8.63
CA ASP A 665 -17.35 -31.96 -10.04
C ASP A 665 -18.29 -31.17 -10.96
N GLU A 666 -19.24 -30.40 -10.40
CA GLU A 666 -20.06 -29.49 -11.19
C GLU A 666 -19.24 -28.41 -11.89
N LEU A 667 -19.75 -27.90 -13.00
CA LEU A 667 -19.19 -26.72 -13.65
C LEU A 667 -19.22 -25.52 -12.69
N ILE A 668 -18.14 -24.77 -12.62
CA ILE A 668 -18.14 -23.45 -11.97
C ILE A 668 -18.80 -22.46 -12.92
N PRO A 669 -19.93 -21.82 -12.53
CA PRO A 669 -20.60 -20.85 -13.38
C PRO A 669 -19.67 -19.68 -13.79
N ALA A 670 -20.06 -18.98 -14.85
CA ALA A 670 -19.39 -17.75 -15.28
C ALA A 670 -19.24 -16.75 -14.13
N ASN A 671 -18.10 -16.10 -14.05
CA ASN A 671 -17.79 -15.05 -13.05
C ASN A 671 -18.18 -15.44 -11.61
N THR A 672 -17.83 -16.67 -11.18
CA THR A 672 -18.22 -17.23 -9.87
C THR A 672 -17.00 -17.72 -9.09
N LEU A 673 -17.06 -17.55 -7.76
CA LEU A 673 -16.11 -18.10 -6.79
C LEU A 673 -16.55 -19.49 -6.36
N ARG A 674 -15.60 -20.40 -6.17
CA ARG A 674 -15.79 -21.68 -5.48
C ARG A 674 -14.65 -21.95 -4.53
N LEU A 675 -14.97 -22.22 -3.27
CA LEU A 675 -14.03 -22.69 -2.27
C LEU A 675 -14.03 -24.22 -2.26
N TYR A 676 -12.85 -24.81 -2.39
CA TYR A 676 -12.58 -26.21 -2.12
C TYR A 676 -11.90 -26.31 -0.76
N LYS A 677 -12.51 -27.04 0.15
CA LYS A 677 -12.03 -27.21 1.53
C LYS A 677 -11.45 -28.61 1.72
N PHE A 678 -10.31 -28.68 2.40
CA PHE A 678 -9.58 -29.90 2.69
C PHE A 678 -9.18 -29.95 4.16
N HIS A 679 -9.02 -31.14 4.73
CA HIS A 679 -8.21 -31.34 5.92
C HIS A 679 -6.77 -31.57 5.48
N SER A 680 -5.84 -30.80 6.05
CA SER A 680 -4.41 -31.04 5.85
C SER A 680 -4.04 -32.39 6.43
N VAL A 681 -3.29 -33.19 5.68
CA VAL A 681 -2.65 -34.37 6.27
C VAL A 681 -1.55 -33.85 7.18
N GLN A 682 -1.64 -34.08 8.48
CA GLN A 682 -0.52 -33.81 9.38
C GLN A 682 0.64 -34.70 8.89
N GLU A 683 1.73 -34.09 8.48
CA GLU A 683 2.98 -34.83 8.34
C GLU A 683 3.34 -35.35 9.74
N THR A 684 3.19 -36.65 9.94
CA THR A 684 3.56 -37.36 11.16
C THR A 684 5.10 -37.47 11.26
#